data_28e0c3dbbbfad2d04f0e9143be1ec729
#
_entry.id   28e0c3dbbbfad2d04f0e9143be1ec729
#
_cell.length_a   1.000
_cell.length_b   1.000
_cell.length_c   1.000
_cell.angle_alpha   90.00
_cell.angle_beta   90.00
_cell.angle_gamma   90.00
#
_symmetry.space_group_name_H-M   'P 1'
#
loop_
_entity.id
_entity.type
_entity.pdbx_description
1 polymer ?
#
loop_
_entity_poly.entity_id
_entity_poly.type
_entity_poly.pdbx_seq_one_letter_code
_entity_poly.pdbx_strand_id
1 'polypeptide(L)'
;MKRRDFIKAAGFLLTFPSLLAQSLRTGTGVKSEKLLVLGFDGMDPRIMRAMAKRGQLPNIQRLINTGSFSEMISTAPPESPCAWASFATGLDPAGHGIFGFLGRDPKTYLPFSTSSPISTPGKTVSIGDWRIPIISGDSRIYRKGKPFWDYLQEKNIESTVFKIPSNYPPSEMKYGRALAGMGTPDIYGANGVFTLYTTVEEESMRDLGEKGHVYYAYFDENDMSEGVIEGPENTLKKEPAPVEIPFRVYWDRKHRTARIDVQGKEILIEEGGLSEWVELDFELIPYLSSIKGMTRFYLLDANKAFRLYVYPLSIDPADPAQAISSPAGYCRELAKKHGLFHTLGLPADFNAIKTEVFSMENYIVLSDAIFAESNKIFAYELDRFLGLKRGMLFYYFSSIDQGSHIYWALRDPEHPYYKPEETKKFGDRIQQLYQKFDKIVGKVLGKLPVDIPLIVLSDHGFAPLRRKVNLNALLYQQGFLKSHGEPDYSDSTFLASGNANLDETKAYAMGLNGMYLNLKGRESNGIVEPGEKRKVIDDIKQMLLSYKDPQTGQNPIGKVTISEDDYKGKYLNDGPDLIVGCNYSYGVDSSGAMGGIGEEIVSDNLNRWTGDHIIDPGQVPAVLMTNFKMSNKRVPMIWDMAPTILDILGVSTPTDMRGKSIIS
;
A
#
# COMPACT_ATOMS: atom_id res chain seq x y z
N MET A 1 67.79 17.85 -18.42
CA MET A 1 67.02 17.14 -17.38
C MET A 1 67.28 15.65 -17.55
N LYS A 2 67.83 15.03 -16.50
CA LYS A 2 68.40 13.68 -16.60
C LYS A 2 67.36 12.59 -16.34
N ARG A 3 67.46 11.50 -17.03
CA ARG A 3 66.62 10.27 -17.02
C ARG A 3 66.29 9.64 -15.64
N ARG A 4 66.66 10.30 -14.55
CA ARG A 4 66.46 9.83 -13.14
C ARG A 4 65.18 10.35 -12.49
N ASP A 5 64.49 11.32 -13.05
CA ASP A 5 63.26 11.92 -12.45
C ASP A 5 61.97 11.28 -12.97
N PHE A 6 62.08 10.42 -13.98
CA PHE A 6 60.94 9.69 -14.55
C PHE A 6 60.60 8.39 -13.79
N ILE A 7 61.54 7.91 -12.97
CA ILE A 7 61.35 6.63 -12.23
C ILE A 7 60.73 6.86 -10.81
N LYS A 8 60.71 8.12 -10.32
CA LYS A 8 60.05 8.42 -9.04
C LYS A 8 58.56 8.78 -9.15
N ALA A 9 58.02 8.98 -10.35
CA ALA A 9 56.60 9.20 -10.58
C ALA A 9 55.81 7.92 -10.95
N ALA A 10 56.49 6.79 -11.15
CA ALA A 10 55.88 5.49 -11.47
C ALA A 10 55.71 4.56 -10.25
N GLY A 11 56.02 5.03 -9.04
CA GLY A 11 55.99 4.25 -7.81
C GLY A 11 54.74 4.44 -6.93
N PHE A 12 53.70 5.17 -7.39
CA PHE A 12 52.46 5.42 -6.61
C PHE A 12 51.20 4.88 -7.28
N LEU A 13 51.33 3.93 -8.19
CA LEU A 13 50.24 3.29 -8.89
C LEU A 13 50.35 1.76 -8.78
N LEU A 14 50.21 1.20 -7.60
CA LEU A 14 49.99 -0.24 -7.41
C LEU A 14 49.75 -0.57 -5.94
N THR A 15 48.57 -0.15 -5.41
CA THR A 15 47.82 -0.92 -4.40
C THR A 15 46.36 -0.50 -4.43
N PHE A 16 45.70 -0.69 -5.58
CA PHE A 16 44.28 -1.01 -5.58
C PHE A 16 44.21 -2.53 -5.41
N PRO A 17 43.59 -3.04 -4.31
CA PRO A 17 43.26 -4.45 -4.25
C PRO A 17 42.37 -4.74 -5.43
N SER A 18 42.67 -5.77 -6.17
CA SER A 18 41.96 -6.31 -7.33
C SER A 18 40.46 -6.52 -7.02
N LEU A 19 39.65 -5.54 -7.36
CA LEU A 19 38.21 -5.62 -7.46
C LEU A 19 37.80 -6.30 -8.77
N LEU A 20 38.45 -7.39 -9.14
CA LEU A 20 38.17 -8.11 -10.37
C LEU A 20 38.31 -9.61 -10.14
N ALA A 21 37.37 -10.18 -9.44
CA ALA A 21 36.84 -11.53 -9.63
C ALA A 21 35.61 -11.71 -8.73
N GLN A 22 34.58 -10.90 -8.93
CA GLN A 22 33.24 -11.39 -8.61
C GLN A 22 32.94 -12.49 -9.63
N SER A 23 33.14 -13.73 -9.25
CA SER A 23 32.67 -14.87 -10.04
C SER A 23 31.17 -14.71 -10.18
N LEU A 24 30.73 -14.36 -11.39
CA LEU A 24 29.33 -14.32 -11.77
C LEU A 24 28.74 -15.71 -11.48
N ARG A 25 27.93 -15.81 -10.43
CA ARG A 25 27.18 -17.04 -10.16
C ARG A 25 26.26 -17.28 -11.34
N THR A 26 26.51 -18.33 -12.11
CA THR A 26 25.60 -18.80 -13.15
C THR A 26 24.39 -19.45 -12.50
N GLY A 27 23.17 -19.28 -13.08
CA GLY A 27 21.88 -19.61 -12.49
C GLY A 27 21.63 -21.05 -12.02
N THR A 28 22.54 -21.98 -12.29
CA THR A 28 22.47 -23.34 -11.75
C THR A 28 23.24 -23.41 -10.43
N GLY A 29 22.53 -23.44 -9.30
CA GLY A 29 23.14 -23.77 -8.01
C GLY A 29 23.36 -22.60 -7.03
N VAL A 30 22.62 -21.48 -7.13
CA VAL A 30 22.65 -20.42 -6.09
C VAL A 30 21.97 -20.95 -4.82
N LYS A 31 22.76 -21.53 -3.93
CA LYS A 31 22.34 -21.93 -2.58
C LYS A 31 23.05 -21.07 -1.57
N SER A 32 22.37 -20.70 -0.50
CA SER A 32 22.96 -19.89 0.56
C SER A 32 22.25 -20.12 1.89
N GLU A 33 22.96 -19.92 2.99
CA GLU A 33 22.38 -19.91 4.32
C GLU A 33 21.62 -18.61 4.62
N LYS A 34 21.84 -17.56 3.82
CA LYS A 34 21.24 -16.24 3.99
C LYS A 34 20.69 -15.70 2.68
N LEU A 35 19.62 -14.90 2.80
CA LEU A 35 19.01 -14.20 1.66
C LEU A 35 18.49 -12.84 2.10
N LEU A 36 18.84 -11.78 1.37
CA LEU A 36 18.23 -10.46 1.52
C LEU A 36 17.26 -10.19 0.36
N VAL A 37 16.03 -9.78 0.69
CA VAL A 37 14.99 -9.40 -0.27
C VAL A 37 14.49 -8.01 0.05
N LEU A 38 14.55 -7.09 -0.93
CA LEU A 38 14.02 -5.73 -0.83
C LEU A 38 12.81 -5.59 -1.75
N GLY A 39 11.67 -5.27 -1.17
CA GLY A 39 10.43 -4.94 -1.89
C GLY A 39 10.29 -3.42 -2.03
N PHE A 40 10.35 -2.90 -3.25
CA PHE A 40 10.17 -1.48 -3.58
C PHE A 40 8.86 -1.32 -4.35
N ASP A 41 7.77 -1.12 -3.61
CA ASP A 41 6.41 -1.05 -4.16
C ASP A 41 6.31 0.00 -5.28
N GLY A 42 5.69 -0.38 -6.39
CA GLY A 42 5.42 0.52 -7.52
C GLY A 42 6.65 0.97 -8.31
N MET A 43 7.85 0.35 -8.14
CA MET A 43 9.02 0.74 -8.92
C MET A 43 8.87 0.35 -10.40
N ASP A 44 8.78 1.35 -11.26
CA ASP A 44 8.61 1.16 -12.71
C ASP A 44 9.96 0.93 -13.42
N PRO A 45 10.12 -0.15 -14.19
CA PRO A 45 11.37 -0.47 -14.88
C PRO A 45 11.73 0.54 -15.96
N ARG A 46 10.76 1.22 -16.58
CA ARG A 46 11.02 2.22 -17.63
C ARG A 46 11.66 3.47 -17.04
N ILE A 47 11.10 3.97 -15.91
CA ILE A 47 11.67 5.12 -15.18
C ILE A 47 13.05 4.76 -14.65
N MET A 48 13.15 3.62 -13.95
CA MET A 48 14.39 3.13 -13.36
C MET A 48 15.51 3.01 -14.39
N ARG A 49 15.26 2.33 -15.54
CA ARG A 49 16.26 2.14 -16.60
C ARG A 49 16.65 3.45 -17.27
N ALA A 50 15.67 4.35 -17.53
CA ALA A 50 15.96 5.66 -18.11
C ALA A 50 16.85 6.50 -17.20
N MET A 51 16.62 6.48 -15.88
CA MET A 51 17.44 7.19 -14.90
C MET A 51 18.82 6.54 -14.74
N ALA A 52 18.91 5.23 -14.67
CA ALA A 52 20.16 4.49 -14.59
C ALA A 52 21.06 4.77 -15.83
N LYS A 53 20.48 4.74 -17.03
CA LYS A 53 21.18 5.08 -18.29
C LYS A 53 21.72 6.52 -18.29
N ARG A 54 21.05 7.46 -17.63
CA ARG A 54 21.53 8.84 -17.44
C ARG A 54 22.53 9.00 -16.28
N GLY A 55 22.96 7.91 -15.63
CA GLY A 55 23.87 7.97 -14.50
C GLY A 55 23.27 8.47 -13.18
N GLN A 56 21.96 8.63 -13.11
CA GLN A 56 21.25 9.15 -11.93
C GLN A 56 21.03 8.09 -10.84
N LEU A 57 21.20 6.80 -11.16
CA LEU A 57 21.07 5.64 -10.27
C LEU A 57 22.32 4.74 -10.36
N PRO A 58 23.47 5.20 -9.88
CA PRO A 58 24.74 4.50 -10.07
C PRO A 58 24.81 3.13 -9.36
N ASN A 59 24.15 2.97 -8.21
CA ASN A 59 24.17 1.73 -7.44
C ASN A 59 23.24 0.67 -8.06
N ILE A 60 22.07 1.05 -8.51
CA ILE A 60 21.15 0.20 -9.28
C ILE A 60 21.83 -0.22 -10.59
N GLN A 61 22.48 0.71 -11.29
CA GLN A 61 23.23 0.39 -12.51
C GLN A 61 24.37 -0.61 -12.22
N ARG A 62 25.07 -0.46 -11.09
CA ARG A 62 26.08 -1.44 -10.64
C ARG A 62 25.44 -2.81 -10.41
N LEU A 63 24.32 -2.90 -9.69
CA LEU A 63 23.61 -4.15 -9.43
C LEU A 63 23.19 -4.85 -10.73
N ILE A 64 22.63 -4.11 -11.70
CA ILE A 64 22.24 -4.61 -13.01
C ILE A 64 23.46 -5.16 -13.78
N ASN A 65 24.57 -4.43 -13.78
CA ASN A 65 25.78 -4.81 -14.53
C ASN A 65 26.48 -6.06 -13.95
N THR A 66 26.46 -6.21 -12.63
CA THR A 66 27.15 -7.32 -11.95
C THR A 66 26.27 -8.54 -11.71
N GLY A 67 24.95 -8.39 -11.74
CA GLY A 67 23.97 -9.43 -11.49
C GLY A 67 23.05 -9.69 -12.68
N SER A 68 21.75 -9.63 -12.43
CA SER A 68 20.70 -9.75 -13.46
C SER A 68 19.62 -8.71 -13.26
N PHE A 69 18.97 -8.35 -14.36
CA PHE A 69 17.72 -7.58 -14.41
C PHE A 69 16.72 -8.28 -15.31
N SER A 70 15.47 -8.30 -14.90
CA SER A 70 14.32 -8.66 -15.74
C SER A 70 13.14 -7.76 -15.40
N GLU A 71 12.29 -7.49 -16.34
CA GLU A 71 10.91 -7.16 -16.05
C GLU A 71 10.23 -8.41 -15.50
N MET A 72 9.27 -8.23 -14.62
CA MET A 72 8.49 -9.29 -14.00
C MET A 72 7.00 -8.99 -14.18
N ILE A 73 6.22 -10.02 -14.49
CA ILE A 73 4.77 -9.86 -14.66
C ILE A 73 4.11 -9.92 -13.29
N SER A 74 3.30 -8.90 -12.99
CA SER A 74 2.44 -8.84 -11.81
C SER A 74 1.21 -9.76 -11.95
N THR A 75 0.34 -9.75 -10.93
CA THR A 75 -0.99 -10.37 -11.00
C THR A 75 -1.94 -9.57 -11.90
N ALA A 76 -3.05 -10.14 -12.29
CA ALA A 76 -4.21 -9.44 -12.78
C ALA A 76 -5.34 -9.61 -11.73
N PRO A 77 -5.71 -8.52 -11.01
CA PRO A 77 -5.22 -7.15 -11.13
C PRO A 77 -3.80 -6.98 -10.56
N PRO A 78 -3.04 -5.98 -11.01
CA PRO A 78 -1.73 -5.64 -10.45
C PRO A 78 -1.89 -4.74 -9.22
N GLU A 79 -2.70 -5.17 -8.27
CA GLU A 79 -2.95 -4.49 -6.99
C GLU A 79 -2.03 -5.05 -5.91
N SER A 80 -1.42 -4.18 -5.09
CA SER A 80 -0.41 -4.58 -4.09
C SER A 80 -0.87 -5.71 -3.17
N PRO A 81 -2.12 -5.73 -2.61
CA PRO A 81 -2.55 -6.86 -1.78
C PRO A 81 -2.55 -8.19 -2.54
N CYS A 82 -2.93 -8.19 -3.81
CA CYS A 82 -2.97 -9.35 -4.68
C CYS A 82 -1.56 -9.83 -5.05
N ALA A 83 -0.72 -8.90 -5.52
CA ALA A 83 0.63 -9.19 -5.97
C ALA A 83 1.53 -9.67 -4.82
N TRP A 84 1.51 -9.00 -3.67
CA TRP A 84 2.28 -9.41 -2.49
C TRP A 84 1.76 -10.69 -1.84
N ALA A 85 0.45 -10.99 -1.93
CA ALA A 85 -0.08 -12.30 -1.54
C ALA A 85 0.47 -13.42 -2.43
N SER A 86 0.54 -13.19 -3.75
CA SER A 86 1.15 -14.12 -4.71
C SER A 86 2.66 -14.28 -4.47
N PHE A 87 3.38 -13.18 -4.19
CA PHE A 87 4.79 -13.21 -3.76
C PHE A 87 4.99 -14.07 -2.52
N ALA A 88 4.14 -13.89 -1.51
CA ALA A 88 4.28 -14.58 -0.22
C ALA A 88 3.99 -16.09 -0.32
N THR A 89 3.00 -16.47 -1.13
CA THR A 89 2.48 -17.85 -1.15
C THR A 89 2.96 -18.68 -2.34
N GLY A 90 3.44 -18.05 -3.41
CA GLY A 90 3.72 -18.74 -4.68
C GLY A 90 2.46 -19.20 -5.41
N LEU A 91 1.27 -18.73 -4.97
CA LEU A 91 -0.04 -19.05 -5.54
C LEU A 91 -0.54 -17.90 -6.42
N ASP A 92 -1.50 -18.19 -7.27
CA ASP A 92 -2.28 -17.16 -7.97
C ASP A 92 -3.46 -16.65 -7.12
N PRO A 93 -4.19 -15.60 -7.55
CA PRO A 93 -5.33 -15.06 -6.83
C PRO A 93 -6.38 -16.09 -6.41
N ALA A 94 -6.69 -17.06 -7.26
CA ALA A 94 -7.63 -18.14 -6.93
C ALA A 94 -7.09 -19.12 -5.87
N GLY A 95 -5.77 -19.20 -5.71
CA GLY A 95 -5.10 -20.01 -4.70
C GLY A 95 -5.05 -19.35 -3.32
N HIS A 96 -4.83 -18.02 -3.26
CA HIS A 96 -4.73 -17.30 -1.97
C HIS A 96 -5.97 -16.46 -1.63
N GLY A 97 -6.97 -16.37 -2.51
CA GLY A 97 -8.28 -15.76 -2.25
C GLY A 97 -8.29 -14.22 -2.24
N ILE A 98 -7.22 -13.53 -2.66
CA ILE A 98 -7.16 -12.07 -2.79
C ILE A 98 -7.13 -11.71 -4.26
N PHE A 99 -8.17 -11.01 -4.74
CA PHE A 99 -8.30 -10.55 -6.12
C PHE A 99 -8.18 -9.03 -6.26
N GLY A 100 -7.84 -8.32 -5.22
CA GLY A 100 -7.67 -6.87 -5.17
C GLY A 100 -7.83 -6.33 -3.76
N PHE A 101 -7.88 -5.01 -3.59
CA PHE A 101 -8.13 -4.35 -2.29
C PHE A 101 -9.51 -4.67 -1.73
N LEU A 102 -10.49 -4.84 -2.62
CA LEU A 102 -11.89 -5.11 -2.25
C LEU A 102 -12.33 -6.45 -2.81
N GLY A 103 -12.96 -7.23 -1.95
CA GLY A 103 -13.80 -8.37 -2.30
C GLY A 103 -15.27 -7.99 -2.28
N ARG A 104 -16.15 -8.92 -2.64
CA ARG A 104 -17.59 -8.72 -2.57
C ARG A 104 -18.30 -9.84 -1.81
N ASP A 105 -19.39 -9.52 -1.14
CA ASP A 105 -20.31 -10.51 -0.65
C ASP A 105 -21.40 -10.78 -1.70
N PRO A 106 -21.50 -11.99 -2.28
CA PRO A 106 -22.48 -12.31 -3.30
C PRO A 106 -23.93 -12.31 -2.80
N LYS A 107 -24.15 -12.28 -1.48
CA LYS A 107 -25.49 -12.27 -0.89
C LYS A 107 -26.04 -10.86 -0.72
N THR A 108 -25.20 -9.93 -0.36
CA THR A 108 -25.59 -8.54 -0.04
C THR A 108 -25.17 -7.55 -1.11
N TYR A 109 -24.31 -7.94 -2.06
CA TYR A 109 -23.66 -7.06 -3.04
C TYR A 109 -22.87 -5.91 -2.39
N LEU A 110 -22.43 -6.10 -1.14
CA LEU A 110 -21.57 -5.15 -0.45
C LEU A 110 -20.10 -5.53 -0.63
N PRO A 111 -19.24 -4.54 -0.82
CA PRO A 111 -17.80 -4.76 -0.81
C PRO A 111 -17.28 -4.96 0.62
N PHE A 112 -16.13 -5.62 0.72
CA PHE A 112 -15.36 -5.68 1.96
C PHE A 112 -13.85 -5.57 1.65
N SER A 113 -13.08 -5.06 2.60
CA SER A 113 -11.63 -4.95 2.45
C SER A 113 -10.96 -6.32 2.59
N THR A 114 -10.15 -6.72 1.61
CA THR A 114 -9.34 -7.96 1.65
C THR A 114 -8.07 -7.79 2.47
N SER A 115 -7.70 -6.55 2.79
CA SER A 115 -6.55 -6.23 3.65
C SER A 115 -6.93 -6.17 5.13
N SER A 116 -8.23 -6.06 5.45
CA SER A 116 -8.73 -6.11 6.82
C SER A 116 -8.81 -7.54 7.34
N PRO A 117 -8.67 -7.76 8.66
CA PRO A 117 -8.80 -9.07 9.24
C PRO A 117 -10.25 -9.58 9.19
N ILE A 118 -10.42 -10.89 9.08
CA ILE A 118 -11.69 -11.53 9.38
C ILE A 118 -11.84 -11.56 10.90
N SER A 119 -12.79 -10.81 11.44
CA SER A 119 -13.03 -10.74 12.88
C SER A 119 -14.28 -11.52 13.27
N THR A 120 -14.18 -12.29 14.33
CA THR A 120 -15.33 -12.93 14.99
C THR A 120 -15.58 -12.23 16.31
N PRO A 121 -16.83 -11.75 16.59
CA PRO A 121 -17.10 -11.07 17.82
C PRO A 121 -16.91 -11.98 19.03
N GLY A 122 -16.36 -11.42 20.09
CA GLY A 122 -16.28 -12.06 21.39
C GLY A 122 -17.65 -12.18 22.06
N LYS A 123 -17.70 -12.88 23.21
CA LYS A 123 -18.90 -12.95 24.04
C LYS A 123 -18.77 -11.95 25.17
N THR A 124 -19.82 -11.19 25.41
CA THR A 124 -19.89 -10.20 26.49
C THR A 124 -21.04 -10.51 27.45
N VAL A 125 -20.91 -10.08 28.69
CA VAL A 125 -21.98 -10.03 29.71
C VAL A 125 -22.22 -8.59 30.10
N SER A 126 -23.47 -8.18 30.14
CA SER A 126 -23.86 -6.84 30.56
C SER A 126 -24.06 -6.77 32.08
N ILE A 127 -23.36 -5.83 32.74
CA ILE A 127 -23.49 -5.51 34.16
C ILE A 127 -23.66 -4.00 34.28
N GLY A 128 -24.85 -3.55 34.70
CA GLY A 128 -25.16 -2.12 34.73
C GLY A 128 -25.02 -1.53 33.30
N ASP A 129 -24.26 -0.47 33.14
CA ASP A 129 -24.00 0.20 31.84
C ASP A 129 -22.82 -0.39 31.10
N TRP A 130 -22.21 -1.46 31.59
CA TRP A 130 -21.01 -2.04 31.06
C TRP A 130 -21.27 -3.35 30.35
N ARG A 131 -20.51 -3.60 29.25
CA ARG A 131 -20.37 -4.87 28.55
C ARG A 131 -19.00 -5.46 28.86
N ILE A 132 -18.95 -6.46 29.70
CA ILE A 132 -17.69 -7.12 30.08
C ILE A 132 -17.41 -8.26 29.14
N PRO A 133 -16.30 -8.25 28.39
CA PRO A 133 -15.93 -9.36 27.53
C PRO A 133 -15.53 -10.57 28.38
N ILE A 134 -16.22 -11.70 28.20
CA ILE A 134 -15.91 -12.99 28.81
C ILE A 134 -15.15 -13.91 27.86
N ILE A 135 -15.26 -13.66 26.56
CA ILE A 135 -14.47 -14.30 25.52
C ILE A 135 -14.04 -13.20 24.55
N SER A 136 -12.73 -13.04 24.36
CA SER A 136 -12.19 -12.10 23.36
C SER A 136 -12.61 -12.50 21.96
N GLY A 137 -12.84 -11.53 21.10
CA GLY A 137 -12.97 -11.75 19.67
C GLY A 137 -11.67 -12.31 19.06
N ASP A 138 -11.78 -13.04 17.98
CA ASP A 138 -10.63 -13.55 17.22
C ASP A 138 -10.51 -12.77 15.91
N SER A 139 -9.29 -12.41 15.55
CA SER A 139 -8.96 -11.72 14.30
C SER A 139 -7.97 -12.56 13.50
N ARG A 140 -8.33 -12.87 12.25
CA ARG A 140 -7.51 -13.70 11.37
C ARG A 140 -7.21 -12.97 10.08
N ILE A 141 -6.01 -13.20 9.58
CA ILE A 141 -5.61 -12.71 8.25
C ILE A 141 -6.57 -13.23 7.17
N TYR A 142 -6.93 -12.34 6.24
CA TYR A 142 -7.82 -12.72 5.13
C TYR A 142 -7.12 -13.65 4.13
N ARG A 143 -5.86 -13.36 3.78
CA ARG A 143 -5.06 -14.15 2.84
C ARG A 143 -5.05 -15.64 3.19
N LYS A 144 -5.33 -16.48 2.23
CA LYS A 144 -5.24 -17.93 2.32
C LYS A 144 -3.90 -18.43 1.77
N GLY A 145 -3.63 -19.72 1.93
CA GLY A 145 -2.36 -20.32 1.54
C GLY A 145 -1.25 -20.07 2.58
N LYS A 146 -0.30 -20.96 2.61
CA LYS A 146 0.83 -20.92 3.53
C LYS A 146 1.95 -20.08 2.90
N PRO A 147 2.42 -19.01 3.55
CA PRO A 147 3.49 -18.18 3.01
C PRO A 147 4.85 -18.89 3.11
N PHE A 148 5.81 -18.47 2.27
CA PHE A 148 7.12 -19.12 2.20
C PHE A 148 7.89 -19.10 3.54
N TRP A 149 7.72 -18.08 4.36
CA TRP A 149 8.40 -18.00 5.67
C TRP A 149 7.91 -19.06 6.67
N ASP A 150 6.70 -19.59 6.52
CA ASP A 150 6.24 -20.71 7.34
C ASP A 150 6.99 -22.02 7.00
N TYR A 151 7.32 -22.23 5.73
CA TYR A 151 8.19 -23.34 5.32
C TYR A 151 9.63 -23.15 5.78
N LEU A 152 10.12 -21.89 5.81
CA LEU A 152 11.46 -21.58 6.31
C LEU A 152 11.56 -21.86 7.81
N GLN A 153 10.58 -21.42 8.61
CA GLN A 153 10.62 -21.64 10.06
C GLN A 153 10.49 -23.14 10.43
N GLU A 154 9.80 -23.99 9.64
CA GLU A 154 9.81 -25.44 9.81
C GLU A 154 11.20 -26.07 9.63
N LYS A 155 12.11 -25.39 8.97
CA LYS A 155 13.52 -25.76 8.78
C LYS A 155 14.48 -24.98 9.69
N ASN A 156 13.95 -24.30 10.72
CA ASN A 156 14.69 -23.46 11.65
C ASN A 156 15.53 -22.38 10.93
N ILE A 157 14.98 -21.80 9.83
CA ILE A 157 15.54 -20.66 9.13
C ILE A 157 14.87 -19.40 9.66
N GLU A 158 15.63 -18.57 10.36
CA GLU A 158 15.11 -17.33 10.94
C GLU A 158 14.71 -16.34 9.83
N SER A 159 13.47 -15.86 9.89
CA SER A 159 12.94 -14.93 8.89
C SER A 159 12.50 -13.63 9.55
N THR A 160 12.95 -12.48 9.01
CA THR A 160 12.37 -11.18 9.29
C THR A 160 11.48 -10.79 8.11
N VAL A 161 10.19 -10.56 8.37
CA VAL A 161 9.20 -10.13 7.38
C VAL A 161 8.67 -8.76 7.80
N PHE A 162 9.19 -7.69 7.18
CA PHE A 162 8.90 -6.33 7.57
C PHE A 162 7.87 -5.69 6.64
N LYS A 163 6.70 -5.38 7.17
CA LYS A 163 5.60 -4.61 6.55
C LYS A 163 5.08 -5.12 5.20
N ILE A 164 5.18 -6.42 4.91
CA ILE A 164 4.59 -6.98 3.67
C ILE A 164 3.07 -6.75 3.65
N PRO A 165 2.50 -6.30 2.52
CA PRO A 165 1.04 -6.23 2.36
C PRO A 165 0.34 -7.58 2.55
N SER A 166 -0.95 -7.55 2.88
CA SER A 166 -1.77 -8.74 3.12
C SER A 166 -1.23 -9.67 4.21
N ASN A 167 -0.60 -9.08 5.25
CA ASN A 167 -0.11 -9.81 6.43
C ASN A 167 -0.52 -9.09 7.73
N TYR A 168 -1.78 -8.68 7.83
CA TYR A 168 -2.39 -8.14 9.04
C TYR A 168 -3.64 -8.95 9.43
N PRO A 169 -3.77 -9.39 10.71
CA PRO A 169 -2.70 -9.42 11.71
C PRO A 169 -1.53 -10.30 11.24
N PRO A 170 -0.29 -10.07 11.71
CA PRO A 170 0.86 -10.79 11.20
C PRO A 170 0.79 -12.28 11.53
N SER A 171 1.24 -13.13 10.59
CA SER A 171 1.34 -14.57 10.80
C SER A 171 2.21 -14.88 12.02
N GLU A 172 1.88 -15.94 12.76
CA GLU A 172 2.69 -16.38 13.91
C GLU A 172 4.11 -16.76 13.49
N MET A 173 5.10 -16.13 14.11
CA MET A 173 6.52 -16.38 13.85
C MET A 173 7.16 -17.09 15.04
N LYS A 174 7.31 -18.43 14.94
CA LYS A 174 8.03 -19.23 15.94
C LYS A 174 9.55 -19.10 15.79
N TYR A 175 10.01 -18.92 14.55
CA TYR A 175 11.41 -18.72 14.19
C TYR A 175 11.54 -17.48 13.32
N GLY A 176 11.71 -16.31 13.96
CA GLY A 176 11.83 -15.05 13.28
C GLY A 176 10.91 -13.97 13.84
N ARG A 177 10.60 -12.98 13.01
CA ARG A 177 9.78 -11.83 13.38
C ARG A 177 9.03 -11.27 12.17
N ALA A 178 7.83 -10.78 12.41
CA ALA A 178 7.05 -10.06 11.42
C ALA A 178 6.47 -8.78 12.01
N LEU A 179 6.48 -7.69 11.22
CA LEU A 179 5.74 -6.47 11.50
C LEU A 179 4.67 -6.32 10.43
N ALA A 180 3.44 -6.01 10.84
CA ALA A 180 2.34 -5.73 9.92
C ALA A 180 2.59 -4.44 9.11
N GLY A 181 2.09 -4.41 7.89
CA GLY A 181 2.18 -3.30 6.97
C GLY A 181 0.80 -2.89 6.45
N MET A 182 0.66 -2.81 5.13
CA MET A 182 -0.61 -2.49 4.47
C MET A 182 -1.75 -3.39 4.98
N GLY A 183 -2.85 -2.77 5.38
CA GLY A 183 -3.98 -3.40 6.06
C GLY A 183 -4.00 -3.17 7.58
N THR A 184 -2.90 -2.65 8.19
CA THR A 184 -2.94 -2.21 9.58
C THR A 184 -3.80 -0.94 9.69
N PRO A 185 -4.90 -0.95 10.45
CA PRO A 185 -5.78 0.21 10.58
C PRO A 185 -5.20 1.26 11.53
N ASP A 186 -5.90 2.40 11.61
CA ASP A 186 -5.82 3.30 12.75
C ASP A 186 -6.52 2.69 13.98
N ILE A 187 -6.57 3.43 15.10
CA ILE A 187 -7.22 2.91 16.32
C ILE A 187 -8.74 2.83 16.23
N TYR A 188 -9.35 3.46 15.22
CA TYR A 188 -10.80 3.34 14.93
C TYR A 188 -11.13 2.08 14.12
N GLY A 189 -10.13 1.42 13.56
CA GLY A 189 -10.31 0.34 12.60
C GLY A 189 -10.46 0.81 11.15
N ALA A 190 -10.18 2.09 10.86
CA ALA A 190 -10.25 2.73 9.55
C ALA A 190 -8.87 2.81 8.87
N ASN A 191 -8.84 3.33 7.64
CA ASN A 191 -7.62 3.46 6.83
C ASN A 191 -6.96 4.85 6.96
N GLY A 192 -7.07 5.47 8.14
CA GLY A 192 -6.51 6.77 8.44
C GLY A 192 -7.53 7.90 8.31
N VAL A 193 -8.10 8.29 9.46
CA VAL A 193 -9.00 9.44 9.60
C VAL A 193 -8.23 10.55 10.29
N PHE A 194 -7.98 11.66 9.58
CA PHE A 194 -7.29 12.81 10.14
C PHE A 194 -8.27 13.81 10.79
N THR A 195 -7.75 14.73 11.61
CA THR A 195 -8.53 15.86 12.11
C THR A 195 -7.83 17.17 11.76
N LEU A 196 -8.60 18.18 11.37
CA LEU A 196 -8.12 19.53 11.12
C LEU A 196 -8.84 20.50 12.05
N TYR A 197 -8.10 21.31 12.78
CA TYR A 197 -8.61 22.48 13.51
C TYR A 197 -8.23 23.74 12.75
N THR A 198 -9.22 24.57 12.38
CA THR A 198 -9.00 25.74 11.51
C THR A 198 -9.83 26.94 11.97
N THR A 199 -9.30 28.15 11.75
CA THR A 199 -10.06 29.42 11.89
C THR A 199 -10.69 29.86 10.58
N VAL A 200 -10.58 29.07 9.51
CA VAL A 200 -11.23 29.34 8.21
C VAL A 200 -12.63 28.74 8.22
N GLU A 201 -13.64 29.60 8.25
CA GLU A 201 -15.04 29.21 8.42
C GLU A 201 -15.51 28.27 7.30
N GLU A 202 -15.24 28.62 6.05
CA GLU A 202 -15.64 27.79 4.88
C GLU A 202 -14.97 26.40 4.91
N GLU A 203 -13.76 26.32 5.47
CA GLU A 203 -13.05 25.03 5.61
C GLU A 203 -13.69 24.18 6.71
N SER A 204 -14.11 24.80 7.82
CA SER A 204 -14.74 24.11 8.94
C SER A 204 -16.14 23.56 8.64
N MET A 205 -16.80 24.10 7.62
CA MET A 205 -18.12 23.64 7.17
C MET A 205 -18.05 22.43 6.22
N ARG A 206 -16.86 21.97 5.85
CA ARG A 206 -16.69 20.88 4.88
C ARG A 206 -17.00 19.54 5.55
N ASP A 207 -17.92 18.80 4.95
CA ASP A 207 -18.10 17.38 5.27
C ASP A 207 -17.14 16.54 4.41
N LEU A 208 -16.20 15.89 5.05
CA LEU A 208 -15.20 15.02 4.39
C LEU A 208 -15.57 13.54 4.50
N GLY A 209 -16.69 13.21 5.15
CA GLY A 209 -17.12 11.84 5.41
C GLY A 209 -16.07 11.06 6.21
N GLU A 210 -15.86 9.81 5.84
CA GLU A 210 -14.90 8.91 6.51
C GLU A 210 -13.41 9.27 6.26
N LYS A 211 -13.11 10.37 5.54
CA LYS A 211 -11.73 10.75 5.22
C LYS A 211 -11.08 11.57 6.32
N GLY A 212 -11.86 12.36 7.04
CA GLY A 212 -11.35 13.23 8.09
C GLY A 212 -12.41 14.14 8.67
N HIS A 213 -12.10 14.72 9.82
CA HIS A 213 -12.96 15.67 10.51
C HIS A 213 -12.37 17.07 10.46
N VAL A 214 -13.22 18.09 10.35
CA VAL A 214 -12.80 19.50 10.35
C VAL A 214 -13.58 20.23 11.44
N TYR A 215 -12.85 20.89 12.35
CA TYR A 215 -13.43 21.64 13.44
C TYR A 215 -12.99 23.09 13.38
N TYR A 216 -13.91 24.01 13.72
CA TYR A 216 -13.57 25.41 13.87
C TYR A 216 -12.81 25.62 15.18
N ALA A 217 -11.63 26.24 15.09
CA ALA A 217 -10.81 26.60 16.25
C ALA A 217 -11.18 27.99 16.77
N TYR A 218 -11.81 28.06 17.92
CA TYR A 218 -12.24 29.30 18.55
C TYR A 218 -11.16 29.81 19.50
N PHE A 219 -10.53 30.95 19.21
CA PHE A 219 -9.51 31.55 20.07
C PHE A 219 -10.10 32.67 20.93
N ASP A 220 -9.79 32.64 22.22
CA ASP A 220 -10.15 33.67 23.19
C ASP A 220 -9.20 34.89 23.11
N GLU A 221 -9.39 35.85 24.03
CA GLU A 221 -8.56 37.06 24.12
C GLU A 221 -7.09 36.81 24.52
N ASN A 222 -6.75 35.62 24.97
CA ASN A 222 -5.40 35.17 25.28
C ASN A 222 -4.77 34.33 24.16
N ASP A 223 -5.34 34.35 22.96
CA ASP A 223 -4.97 33.48 21.84
C ASP A 223 -4.96 31.98 22.21
N MET A 224 -5.89 31.54 23.10
CA MET A 224 -6.06 30.14 23.52
C MET A 224 -7.35 29.56 22.93
N SER A 225 -7.26 28.33 22.44
CA SER A 225 -8.40 27.53 21.99
C SER A 225 -8.38 26.15 22.67
N GLU A 226 -9.56 25.63 22.95
CA GLU A 226 -9.75 24.25 23.42
C GLU A 226 -10.24 23.38 22.27
N GLY A 227 -9.77 22.15 22.21
CA GLY A 227 -10.16 21.13 21.24
C GLY A 227 -10.25 19.76 21.91
N VAL A 228 -10.76 18.79 21.16
CA VAL A 228 -10.94 17.41 21.63
C VAL A 228 -10.38 16.45 20.59
N ILE A 229 -9.44 15.58 21.00
CA ILE A 229 -9.03 14.45 20.18
C ILE A 229 -10.03 13.34 20.44
N GLU A 230 -10.87 13.06 19.44
CA GLU A 230 -11.77 11.91 19.49
C GLU A 230 -10.95 10.62 19.38
N GLY A 231 -11.23 9.65 20.24
CA GLY A 231 -10.61 8.34 20.24
C GLY A 231 -11.58 7.24 19.79
N PRO A 232 -11.22 5.97 19.99
CA PRO A 232 -12.06 4.85 19.60
C PRO A 232 -13.35 4.83 20.44
N GLU A 233 -14.40 4.25 19.85
CA GLU A 233 -15.64 3.98 20.59
C GLU A 233 -15.37 3.07 21.80
N ASN A 234 -15.91 3.46 22.96
CA ASN A 234 -15.88 2.63 24.15
C ASN A 234 -16.92 1.50 24.04
N THR A 235 -16.54 0.42 23.38
CA THR A 235 -17.40 -0.76 23.18
C THR A 235 -17.68 -1.53 24.47
N LEU A 236 -17.01 -1.17 25.59
CA LEU A 236 -17.31 -1.70 26.92
C LEU A 236 -18.56 -1.06 27.53
N LYS A 237 -19.09 0.01 26.95
CA LYS A 237 -20.38 0.60 27.32
C LYS A 237 -21.53 -0.02 26.53
N LYS A 238 -22.73 -0.05 27.11
CA LYS A 238 -23.96 -0.48 26.40
C LYS A 238 -24.29 0.43 25.23
N GLU A 239 -24.12 1.73 25.39
CA GLU A 239 -24.20 2.75 24.38
C GLU A 239 -22.77 3.22 24.09
N PRO A 240 -22.11 2.65 23.07
CA PRO A 240 -20.76 3.04 22.68
C PRO A 240 -20.72 4.52 22.29
N ALA A 241 -19.70 5.22 22.78
CA ALA A 241 -19.39 6.59 22.40
C ALA A 241 -17.86 6.74 22.30
N PRO A 242 -17.36 7.65 21.48
CA PRO A 242 -15.94 7.94 21.41
C PRO A 242 -15.37 8.34 22.78
N VAL A 243 -14.15 7.92 23.06
CA VAL A 243 -13.40 8.40 24.21
C VAL A 243 -12.65 9.65 23.81
N GLU A 244 -12.91 10.75 24.49
CA GLU A 244 -12.39 12.06 24.15
C GLU A 244 -11.19 12.44 25.02
N ILE A 245 -10.17 13.03 24.42
CA ILE A 245 -9.03 13.63 25.11
C ILE A 245 -9.04 15.14 24.85
N PRO A 246 -9.33 15.98 25.86
CA PRO A 246 -9.25 17.42 25.70
C PRO A 246 -7.80 17.87 25.54
N PHE A 247 -7.59 18.90 24.72
CA PHE A 247 -6.31 19.58 24.58
C PHE A 247 -6.51 21.08 24.48
N ARG A 248 -5.45 21.83 24.74
CA ARG A 248 -5.40 23.29 24.57
C ARG A 248 -4.34 23.65 23.57
N VAL A 249 -4.60 24.69 22.81
CA VAL A 249 -3.62 25.26 21.91
C VAL A 249 -3.50 26.75 22.16
N TYR A 250 -2.26 27.26 22.21
CA TYR A 250 -1.93 28.67 22.36
C TYR A 250 -1.23 29.12 21.08
N TRP A 251 -1.80 30.10 20.40
CA TRP A 251 -1.31 30.61 19.13
C TRP A 251 -0.47 31.84 19.30
N ASP A 252 0.83 31.77 19.06
CA ASP A 252 1.70 32.94 18.96
C ASP A 252 1.75 33.43 17.49
N ARG A 253 0.87 34.37 17.17
CA ARG A 253 0.75 34.95 15.82
C ARG A 253 2.04 35.66 15.39
N LYS A 254 2.74 36.32 16.33
CA LYS A 254 3.95 37.05 16.05
C LYS A 254 5.11 36.14 15.62
N HIS A 255 5.26 35.04 16.27
CA HIS A 255 6.34 34.08 15.99
C HIS A 255 5.90 32.94 15.06
N ARG A 256 4.62 32.90 14.68
CA ARG A 256 4.04 31.87 13.83
C ARG A 256 4.25 30.46 14.41
N THR A 257 3.99 30.34 15.71
CA THR A 257 4.14 29.09 16.46
C THR A 257 2.86 28.76 17.20
N ALA A 258 2.71 27.50 17.58
CA ALA A 258 1.67 27.04 18.47
C ALA A 258 2.26 26.16 19.57
N ARG A 259 1.78 26.35 20.81
CA ARG A 259 1.98 25.41 21.90
C ARG A 259 0.71 24.60 22.09
N ILE A 260 0.84 23.28 22.12
CA ILE A 260 -0.25 22.34 22.32
C ILE A 260 -0.04 21.64 23.65
N ASP A 261 -1.01 21.75 24.55
CA ASP A 261 -1.02 21.09 25.86
C ASP A 261 -2.03 19.94 25.82
N VAL A 262 -1.58 18.69 25.91
CA VAL A 262 -2.41 17.48 25.88
C VAL A 262 -1.90 16.46 26.87
N GLN A 263 -2.77 15.98 27.76
CA GLN A 263 -2.43 14.98 28.80
C GLN A 263 -1.11 15.28 29.54
N GLY A 264 -0.88 16.56 29.90
CA GLY A 264 0.30 17.01 30.64
C GLY A 264 1.59 17.11 29.80
N LYS A 265 1.50 16.93 28.50
CA LYS A 265 2.61 17.14 27.55
C LYS A 265 2.46 18.51 26.91
N GLU A 266 3.58 19.24 26.80
CA GLU A 266 3.68 20.51 26.09
C GLU A 266 4.45 20.31 24.77
N ILE A 267 3.83 20.66 23.64
CA ILE A 267 4.39 20.49 22.33
C ILE A 267 4.46 21.88 21.66
N LEU A 268 5.66 22.36 21.37
CA LEU A 268 5.88 23.60 20.63
C LEU A 268 6.14 23.31 19.16
N ILE A 269 5.40 23.92 18.25
CA ILE A 269 5.49 23.69 16.82
C ILE A 269 5.54 25.05 16.08
N GLU A 270 6.45 25.19 15.14
CA GLU A 270 6.50 26.31 14.19
C GLU A 270 5.62 26.02 12.97
N GLU A 271 5.18 27.07 12.28
CA GLU A 271 4.46 26.92 11.00
C GLU A 271 5.28 26.08 10.00
N GLY A 272 4.63 25.12 9.35
CA GLY A 272 5.26 24.13 8.48
C GLY A 272 5.96 22.99 9.25
N GLY A 273 5.93 23.00 10.58
CA GLY A 273 6.56 22.00 11.44
C GLY A 273 5.65 20.81 11.72
N LEU A 274 6.24 19.61 11.71
CA LEU A 274 5.62 18.34 12.11
C LEU A 274 6.22 17.94 13.47
N SER A 275 5.36 17.69 14.48
CA SER A 275 5.83 17.27 15.81
C SER A 275 6.49 15.89 15.78
N GLU A 276 7.20 15.53 16.83
CA GLU A 276 7.47 14.13 17.17
C GLU A 276 6.15 13.39 17.45
N TRP A 277 6.20 12.07 17.55
CA TRP A 277 5.05 11.26 17.93
C TRP A 277 4.62 11.56 19.38
N VAL A 278 3.33 11.71 19.56
CA VAL A 278 2.68 11.99 20.86
C VAL A 278 1.82 10.79 21.22
N GLU A 279 2.19 10.09 22.29
CA GLU A 279 1.36 9.03 22.89
C GLU A 279 0.12 9.64 23.54
N LEU A 280 -1.01 8.99 23.36
CA LEU A 280 -2.31 9.35 23.94
C LEU A 280 -2.92 8.14 24.63
N ASP A 281 -3.47 8.34 25.81
CA ASP A 281 -4.08 7.30 26.63
C ASP A 281 -5.60 7.49 26.68
N PHE A 282 -6.35 6.61 26.01
CA PHE A 282 -7.82 6.63 25.91
C PHE A 282 -8.41 5.73 26.99
N GLU A 283 -8.84 6.31 28.08
CA GLU A 283 -9.36 5.62 29.27
C GLU A 283 -10.76 5.04 28.99
N LEU A 284 -10.87 3.71 28.84
CA LEU A 284 -12.14 3.03 28.63
C LEU A 284 -12.91 2.82 29.92
N ILE A 285 -12.22 2.39 30.96
CA ILE A 285 -12.76 2.26 32.33
C ILE A 285 -11.79 2.98 33.24
N PRO A 286 -12.25 4.01 33.99
CA PRO A 286 -11.41 4.78 34.89
C PRO A 286 -10.53 3.89 35.78
N TYR A 287 -9.22 4.12 35.72
CA TYR A 287 -8.17 3.42 36.47
C TYR A 287 -8.03 1.92 36.19
N LEU A 288 -8.81 1.32 35.27
CA LEU A 288 -8.83 -0.14 35.06
C LEU A 288 -8.43 -0.55 33.64
N SER A 289 -8.81 0.22 32.63
CA SER A 289 -8.55 -0.17 31.24
C SER A 289 -8.44 1.06 30.35
N SER A 290 -7.40 1.08 29.53
CA SER A 290 -7.19 2.10 28.49
C SER A 290 -6.68 1.49 27.20
N ILE A 291 -6.81 2.24 26.12
CA ILE A 291 -6.19 1.95 24.81
C ILE A 291 -5.18 3.06 24.54
N LYS A 292 -3.95 2.65 24.20
CA LYS A 292 -2.93 3.60 23.79
C LYS A 292 -2.94 3.78 22.28
N GLY A 293 -2.98 5.05 21.89
CA GLY A 293 -2.79 5.50 20.54
C GLY A 293 -1.64 6.49 20.45
N MET A 294 -1.30 6.88 19.26
CA MET A 294 -0.31 7.93 19.01
C MET A 294 -0.69 8.76 17.79
N THR A 295 -0.33 10.03 17.83
CA THR A 295 -0.52 10.96 16.71
C THR A 295 0.68 11.89 16.56
N ARG A 296 0.64 12.72 15.52
CA ARG A 296 1.54 13.87 15.30
C ARG A 296 0.70 15.09 15.00
N PHE A 297 1.16 16.23 15.43
CA PHE A 297 0.58 17.52 15.11
C PHE A 297 1.38 18.18 14.00
N TYR A 298 0.69 18.79 13.04
CA TYR A 298 1.30 19.52 11.94
C TYR A 298 0.67 20.91 11.84
N LEU A 299 1.44 21.96 12.14
CA LEU A 299 0.96 23.34 12.04
C LEU A 299 1.08 23.80 10.58
N LEU A 300 -0.04 23.75 9.86
CA LEU A 300 -0.07 24.04 8.43
C LEU A 300 -0.01 25.55 8.13
N ASP A 301 -0.67 26.36 8.97
CA ASP A 301 -0.66 27.83 8.88
C ASP A 301 -0.80 28.42 10.30
N ALA A 302 -0.01 29.42 10.61
CA ALA A 302 -0.09 30.20 11.84
C ALA A 302 0.11 31.70 11.56
N ASN A 303 -0.02 32.12 10.30
CA ASN A 303 0.19 33.47 9.84
C ASN A 303 -1.13 34.13 9.41
N LYS A 304 -1.75 33.60 8.36
CA LYS A 304 -2.99 34.18 7.79
C LYS A 304 -4.23 33.61 8.50
N ALA A 305 -4.16 32.36 8.88
CA ALA A 305 -5.17 31.62 9.63
C ALA A 305 -4.45 30.70 10.60
N PHE A 306 -5.19 30.11 11.51
CA PHE A 306 -4.71 28.98 12.27
C PHE A 306 -5.19 27.71 11.60
N ARG A 307 -4.27 26.80 11.26
CA ARG A 307 -4.59 25.48 10.69
C ARG A 307 -3.69 24.42 11.33
N LEU A 308 -4.25 23.64 12.23
CA LEU A 308 -3.56 22.54 12.92
C LEU A 308 -4.12 21.20 12.47
N TYR A 309 -3.30 20.44 11.78
CA TYR A 309 -3.61 19.08 11.38
C TYR A 309 -3.16 18.10 12.46
N VAL A 310 -4.05 17.15 12.79
CA VAL A 310 -3.80 16.01 13.68
C VAL A 310 -3.75 14.75 12.81
N TYR A 311 -2.60 14.08 12.79
CA TYR A 311 -2.38 12.85 12.03
C TYR A 311 -3.31 11.74 12.52
N PRO A 312 -3.78 10.83 11.65
CA PRO A 312 -4.61 9.69 12.05
C PRO A 312 -4.08 8.95 13.27
N LEU A 313 -4.96 8.72 14.24
CA LEU A 313 -4.60 8.06 15.49
C LEU A 313 -4.12 6.64 15.22
N SER A 314 -2.82 6.45 15.31
CA SER A 314 -2.16 5.19 14.99
C SER A 314 -2.04 4.30 16.22
N ILE A 315 -1.95 2.99 16.02
CA ILE A 315 -1.68 2.03 17.10
C ILE A 315 -0.28 2.30 17.65
N ASP A 316 -0.16 2.45 18.97
CA ASP A 316 1.12 2.65 19.65
C ASP A 316 1.97 1.35 19.57
N PRO A 317 3.16 1.36 18.93
CA PRO A 317 3.99 0.18 18.85
C PRO A 317 4.66 -0.20 20.20
N ALA A 318 4.71 0.71 21.17
CA ALA A 318 5.23 0.44 22.51
C ALA A 318 4.23 -0.33 23.37
N ASP A 319 2.92 -0.11 23.15
CA ASP A 319 1.84 -0.82 23.84
C ASP A 319 0.64 -1.03 22.91
N PRO A 320 0.75 -1.92 21.91
CA PRO A 320 -0.23 -2.03 20.86
C PRO A 320 -1.54 -2.66 21.34
N ALA A 321 -2.65 -1.96 21.09
CA ALA A 321 -4.00 -2.43 21.39
C ALA A 321 -4.43 -3.63 20.53
N GLN A 322 -3.77 -3.84 19.38
CA GLN A 322 -4.00 -4.94 18.46
C GLN A 322 -2.66 -5.56 18.06
N ALA A 323 -2.67 -6.82 17.65
CA ALA A 323 -1.46 -7.53 17.25
C ALA A 323 -0.90 -6.97 15.92
N ILE A 324 0.12 -6.12 16.00
CA ILE A 324 0.85 -5.57 14.82
C ILE A 324 2.20 -6.23 14.59
N SER A 325 2.65 -7.10 15.48
CA SER A 325 3.91 -7.85 15.30
C SER A 325 3.81 -9.29 15.82
N SER A 326 4.64 -10.14 15.26
CA SER A 326 4.89 -11.49 15.78
C SER A 326 6.40 -11.74 15.85
N PRO A 327 6.98 -12.10 17.03
CA PRO A 327 6.31 -12.13 18.34
C PRO A 327 5.83 -10.74 18.77
N ALA A 328 4.89 -10.70 19.72
CA ALA A 328 4.29 -9.45 20.22
C ALA A 328 5.32 -8.44 20.80
N GLY A 329 6.48 -8.92 21.26
CA GLY A 329 7.57 -8.05 21.74
C GLY A 329 8.36 -7.34 20.63
N TYR A 330 8.19 -7.69 19.36
CA TYR A 330 9.02 -7.14 18.28
C TYR A 330 8.74 -5.66 18.01
N CYS A 331 7.48 -5.23 17.93
CA CYS A 331 7.15 -3.80 17.77
C CYS A 331 7.62 -2.99 18.99
N ARG A 332 7.51 -3.53 20.20
CA ARG A 332 8.02 -2.90 21.44
C ARG A 332 9.55 -2.75 21.43
N GLU A 333 10.27 -3.76 20.94
CA GLU A 333 11.73 -3.70 20.76
C GLU A 333 12.12 -2.55 19.83
N LEU A 334 11.44 -2.44 18.68
CA LEU A 334 11.66 -1.37 17.71
C LEU A 334 11.36 0.01 18.30
N ALA A 335 10.23 0.16 18.99
CA ALA A 335 9.83 1.41 19.64
C ALA A 335 10.83 1.83 20.72
N LYS A 336 11.27 0.90 21.56
CA LYS A 336 12.30 1.15 22.58
C LYS A 336 13.63 1.62 21.97
N LYS A 337 13.99 1.09 20.80
CA LYS A 337 15.30 1.36 20.18
C LYS A 337 15.29 2.59 19.29
N HIS A 338 14.22 2.86 18.60
CA HIS A 338 14.12 3.89 17.57
C HIS A 338 13.21 5.06 17.92
N GLY A 339 12.47 4.98 19.02
CA GLY A 339 11.31 5.83 19.31
C GLY A 339 10.07 5.29 18.61
N LEU A 340 8.95 5.95 18.84
CA LEU A 340 7.69 5.64 18.14
C LEU A 340 7.87 5.81 16.63
N PHE A 341 7.13 5.01 15.86
CA PHE A 341 7.19 5.00 14.40
C PHE A 341 5.81 4.69 13.82
N HIS A 342 5.55 5.09 12.57
CA HIS A 342 4.26 4.88 11.93
C HIS A 342 3.89 3.38 11.85
N THR A 343 2.68 3.08 12.30
CA THR A 343 2.09 1.73 12.29
C THR A 343 0.94 1.60 11.30
N LEU A 344 0.32 2.72 10.89
CA LEU A 344 -0.73 2.73 9.88
C LEU A 344 -0.25 2.09 8.58
N GLY A 345 -1.10 1.26 7.97
CA GLY A 345 -0.76 0.47 6.78
C GLY A 345 -0.47 1.30 5.54
N LEU A 346 -1.17 2.44 5.39
CA LEU A 346 -0.95 3.47 4.36
C LEU A 346 -0.60 4.79 5.05
N PRO A 347 0.66 4.99 5.46
CA PRO A 347 1.02 6.07 6.37
C PRO A 347 1.12 7.46 5.72
N ALA A 348 1.32 7.57 4.39
CA ALA A 348 1.22 8.86 3.72
C ALA A 348 -0.27 9.20 3.55
N ASP A 349 -0.72 10.27 4.19
CA ASP A 349 -2.15 10.60 4.24
C ASP A 349 -2.67 11.07 2.88
N PHE A 350 -3.22 10.12 2.13
CA PHE A 350 -3.91 10.39 0.88
C PHE A 350 -5.22 11.16 1.06
N ASN A 351 -5.89 11.01 2.21
CA ASN A 351 -7.14 11.71 2.47
C ASN A 351 -6.89 13.21 2.59
N ALA A 352 -5.87 13.61 3.34
CA ALA A 352 -5.52 15.03 3.51
C ALA A 352 -5.14 15.72 2.19
N ILE A 353 -4.38 15.03 1.29
CA ILE A 353 -3.99 15.63 0.00
C ILE A 353 -5.14 15.58 -1.02
N LYS A 354 -5.97 14.54 -1.05
CA LYS A 354 -7.13 14.43 -1.94
C LYS A 354 -8.24 15.42 -1.59
N THR A 355 -8.39 15.74 -0.31
CA THR A 355 -9.36 16.75 0.17
C THR A 355 -8.80 18.16 0.18
N GLU A 356 -7.58 18.37 -0.32
CA GLU A 356 -6.90 19.68 -0.38
C GLU A 356 -6.66 20.33 0.99
N VAL A 357 -6.74 19.55 2.08
CA VAL A 357 -6.26 19.99 3.40
C VAL A 357 -4.75 20.14 3.37
N PHE A 358 -4.05 19.20 2.72
CA PHE A 358 -2.62 19.34 2.43
C PHE A 358 -2.36 20.01 1.08
N SER A 359 -1.41 20.94 1.08
CA SER A 359 -0.69 21.33 -0.13
C SER A 359 0.27 20.20 -0.55
N MET A 360 0.83 20.30 -1.76
CA MET A 360 1.89 19.39 -2.21
C MET A 360 3.10 19.40 -1.26
N GLU A 361 3.45 20.57 -0.72
CA GLU A 361 4.56 20.73 0.22
C GLU A 361 4.31 19.99 1.54
N ASN A 362 3.09 20.12 2.10
CA ASN A 362 2.72 19.40 3.33
C ASN A 362 2.80 17.88 3.15
N TYR A 363 2.29 17.37 2.02
CA TYR A 363 2.36 15.94 1.71
C TYR A 363 3.81 15.44 1.57
N ILE A 364 4.69 16.25 0.98
CA ILE A 364 6.12 15.97 0.86
C ILE A 364 6.78 15.86 2.24
N VAL A 365 6.52 16.83 3.14
CA VAL A 365 7.09 16.82 4.50
C VAL A 365 6.70 15.54 5.24
N LEU A 366 5.42 15.17 5.24
CA LEU A 366 4.94 13.96 5.90
C LEU A 366 5.55 12.70 5.27
N SER A 367 5.51 12.56 3.95
CA SER A 367 6.03 11.37 3.26
C SER A 367 7.55 11.21 3.41
N ASP A 368 8.30 12.31 3.49
CA ASP A 368 9.74 12.28 3.74
C ASP A 368 10.07 11.87 5.19
N ALA A 369 9.26 12.29 6.18
CA ALA A 369 9.40 11.84 7.57
C ALA A 369 9.14 10.33 7.70
N ILE A 370 8.08 9.80 7.06
CA ILE A 370 7.76 8.36 7.02
C ILE A 370 8.91 7.56 6.38
N PHE A 371 9.45 8.05 5.26
CA PHE A 371 10.60 7.40 4.62
C PHE A 371 11.83 7.37 5.53
N ALA A 372 12.10 8.47 6.24
CA ALA A 372 13.23 8.56 7.16
C ALA A 372 13.12 7.55 8.33
N GLU A 373 11.93 7.42 8.92
CA GLU A 373 11.64 6.41 9.95
C GLU A 373 11.87 4.98 9.42
N SER A 374 11.29 4.65 8.26
CA SER A 374 11.47 3.34 7.61
C SER A 374 12.94 3.04 7.32
N ASN A 375 13.70 4.02 6.82
CA ASN A 375 15.13 3.83 6.52
C ASN A 375 15.99 3.65 7.77
N LYS A 376 15.62 4.29 8.89
CA LYS A 376 16.27 4.14 10.20
C LYS A 376 16.09 2.70 10.73
N ILE A 377 14.86 2.17 10.66
CA ILE A 377 14.56 0.80 11.07
C ILE A 377 15.22 -0.21 10.13
N PHE A 378 15.20 0.04 8.81
CA PHE A 378 15.89 -0.81 7.84
C PHE A 378 17.37 -0.97 8.15
N ALA A 379 18.04 0.11 8.52
CA ALA A 379 19.45 0.05 8.86
C ALA A 379 19.72 -0.90 10.03
N TYR A 380 18.85 -0.89 11.04
CA TYR A 380 18.94 -1.79 12.18
C TYR A 380 18.67 -3.25 11.78
N GLU A 381 17.60 -3.52 11.03
CA GLU A 381 17.27 -4.89 10.59
C GLU A 381 18.34 -5.47 9.65
N LEU A 382 18.94 -4.63 8.80
CA LEU A 382 20.05 -5.05 7.96
C LEU A 382 21.27 -5.47 8.80
N ASP A 383 21.66 -4.67 9.80
CA ASP A 383 22.81 -4.98 10.66
C ASP A 383 22.52 -6.25 11.50
N ARG A 384 21.29 -6.42 12.00
CA ARG A 384 20.86 -7.63 12.69
C ARG A 384 20.92 -8.86 11.76
N PHE A 385 20.38 -8.76 10.54
CA PHE A 385 20.41 -9.83 9.53
C PHE A 385 21.85 -10.24 9.20
N LEU A 386 22.76 -9.29 9.06
CA LEU A 386 24.17 -9.57 8.79
C LEU A 386 24.83 -10.36 9.93
N GLY A 387 24.38 -10.22 11.17
CA GLY A 387 24.82 -10.99 12.33
C GLY A 387 24.29 -12.42 12.40
N LEU A 388 23.23 -12.78 11.66
CA LEU A 388 22.70 -14.14 11.68
C LEU A 388 23.68 -15.13 11.00
N LYS A 389 23.67 -16.38 11.45
CA LYS A 389 24.36 -17.47 10.76
C LYS A 389 23.54 -17.98 9.58
N ARG A 390 22.23 -18.13 9.77
CA ARG A 390 21.26 -18.59 8.78
C ARG A 390 19.99 -17.79 8.89
N GLY A 391 19.43 -17.30 7.76
CA GLY A 391 18.18 -16.56 7.82
C GLY A 391 17.88 -15.72 6.59
N MET A 392 16.73 -15.09 6.63
CA MET A 392 16.22 -14.22 5.57
C MET A 392 15.76 -12.88 6.16
N LEU A 393 16.02 -11.78 5.44
CA LEU A 393 15.38 -10.49 5.65
C LEU A 393 14.57 -10.14 4.40
N PHE A 394 13.26 -10.00 4.55
CA PHE A 394 12.40 -9.27 3.61
C PHE A 394 12.06 -7.91 4.21
N TYR A 395 12.36 -6.84 3.47
CA TYR A 395 12.05 -5.47 3.88
C TYR A 395 11.28 -4.74 2.78
N TYR A 396 10.10 -4.24 3.13
CA TYR A 396 9.19 -3.55 2.22
C TYR A 396 9.24 -2.03 2.41
N PHE A 397 9.19 -1.32 1.29
CA PHE A 397 9.08 0.14 1.22
C PHE A 397 7.95 0.53 0.26
N SER A 398 7.02 1.36 0.73
CA SER A 398 5.84 1.83 -0.03
C SER A 398 6.02 3.18 -0.71
N SER A 399 7.14 3.90 -0.47
CA SER A 399 7.22 5.34 -0.79
C SER A 399 7.24 5.65 -2.30
N ILE A 400 7.70 4.74 -3.18
CA ILE A 400 7.65 4.98 -4.63
C ILE A 400 6.20 4.89 -5.10
N ASP A 401 5.47 3.85 -4.68
CA ASP A 401 4.07 3.68 -4.98
C ASP A 401 3.25 4.88 -4.52
N GLN A 402 3.28 5.16 -3.20
CA GLN A 402 2.52 6.26 -2.61
C GLN A 402 2.84 7.62 -3.24
N GLY A 403 4.12 7.87 -3.53
CA GLY A 403 4.53 9.09 -4.21
C GLY A 403 4.10 9.14 -5.68
N SER A 404 4.14 8.01 -6.39
CA SER A 404 3.77 7.97 -7.81
C SER A 404 2.29 8.24 -8.05
N HIS A 405 1.41 7.81 -7.15
CA HIS A 405 -0.01 8.18 -7.20
C HIS A 405 -0.23 9.69 -7.19
N ILE A 406 0.54 10.44 -6.39
CA ILE A 406 0.34 11.88 -6.16
C ILE A 406 1.18 12.74 -7.11
N TYR A 407 2.42 12.35 -7.38
CA TYR A 407 3.39 13.20 -8.10
C TYR A 407 3.37 13.01 -9.62
N TRP A 408 2.56 12.10 -10.18
CA TRP A 408 2.66 11.75 -11.61
C TRP A 408 2.36 12.93 -12.51
N ALA A 409 1.29 13.71 -12.25
CA ALA A 409 0.94 14.87 -13.06
C ALA A 409 2.03 15.95 -13.07
N LEU A 410 2.90 16.01 -12.05
CA LEU A 410 4.00 16.97 -12.00
C LEU A 410 5.03 16.78 -13.13
N ARG A 411 5.06 15.62 -13.75
CA ARG A 411 5.97 15.26 -14.86
C ARG A 411 5.27 15.02 -16.19
N ASP A 412 3.95 15.15 -16.23
CA ASP A 412 3.11 14.81 -17.38
C ASP A 412 2.26 16.01 -17.82
N PRO A 413 2.78 16.85 -18.76
CA PRO A 413 2.07 18.04 -19.23
C PRO A 413 0.73 17.75 -19.94
N GLU A 414 0.51 16.51 -20.39
CA GLU A 414 -0.75 16.09 -21.02
C GLU A 414 -1.81 15.63 -20.00
N HIS A 415 -1.43 15.59 -18.71
CA HIS A 415 -2.38 15.18 -17.67
C HIS A 415 -3.39 16.31 -17.41
N PRO A 416 -4.72 16.00 -17.37
CA PRO A 416 -5.76 17.05 -17.11
C PRO A 416 -5.56 17.82 -15.82
N TYR A 417 -4.96 17.19 -14.81
CA TYR A 417 -4.63 17.81 -13.52
C TYR A 417 -3.26 18.50 -13.49
N TYR A 418 -2.56 18.66 -14.62
CA TYR A 418 -1.25 19.28 -14.68
C TYR A 418 -1.26 20.73 -14.21
N LYS A 419 -0.36 21.08 -13.27
CA LYS A 419 -0.20 22.43 -12.71
C LYS A 419 1.24 22.93 -12.92
N PRO A 420 1.49 23.87 -13.87
CA PRO A 420 2.84 24.33 -14.20
C PRO A 420 3.62 24.87 -12.99
N GLU A 421 2.97 25.60 -12.09
CA GLU A 421 3.63 26.20 -10.92
C GLU A 421 4.06 25.14 -9.89
N GLU A 422 3.25 24.09 -9.68
CA GLU A 422 3.64 22.97 -8.83
C GLU A 422 4.78 22.17 -9.47
N THR A 423 4.70 21.96 -10.79
CA THR A 423 5.74 21.26 -11.56
C THR A 423 7.08 21.97 -11.48
N LYS A 424 7.11 23.30 -11.56
CA LYS A 424 8.33 24.09 -11.42
C LYS A 424 9.03 23.88 -10.08
N LYS A 425 8.26 23.66 -9.00
CA LYS A 425 8.79 23.43 -7.64
C LYS A 425 9.10 21.95 -7.35
N PHE A 426 8.27 21.03 -7.82
CA PHE A 426 8.23 19.64 -7.36
C PHE A 426 8.32 18.59 -8.48
N GLY A 427 8.55 19.01 -9.75
CA GLY A 427 8.50 18.11 -10.91
C GLY A 427 9.51 16.96 -10.92
N ASP A 428 10.53 17.01 -10.09
CA ASP A 428 11.56 15.99 -9.95
C ASP A 428 11.31 15.02 -8.76
N ARG A 429 10.16 15.12 -8.05
CA ARG A 429 9.90 14.32 -6.84
C ARG A 429 9.97 12.80 -7.08
N ILE A 430 9.42 12.29 -8.18
CA ILE A 430 9.55 10.87 -8.53
C ILE A 430 11.02 10.50 -8.69
N GLN A 431 11.82 11.31 -9.40
CA GLN A 431 13.25 11.09 -9.58
C GLN A 431 13.99 11.08 -8.25
N GLN A 432 13.67 12.00 -7.34
CA GLN A 432 14.25 12.05 -5.99
C GLN A 432 13.94 10.79 -5.18
N LEU A 433 12.71 10.23 -5.28
CA LEU A 433 12.37 8.95 -4.66
C LEU A 433 13.28 7.83 -5.18
N TYR A 434 13.39 7.66 -6.51
CA TYR A 434 14.27 6.65 -7.09
C TYR A 434 15.72 6.81 -6.64
N GLN A 435 16.22 8.04 -6.51
CA GLN A 435 17.58 8.30 -5.98
C GLN A 435 17.72 7.93 -4.50
N LYS A 436 16.68 8.12 -3.67
CA LYS A 436 16.67 7.64 -2.27
C LYS A 436 16.82 6.12 -2.23
N PHE A 437 16.11 5.40 -3.11
CA PHE A 437 16.21 3.94 -3.21
C PHE A 437 17.54 3.45 -3.78
N ASP A 438 18.11 4.17 -4.75
CA ASP A 438 19.48 3.89 -5.22
C ASP A 438 20.51 3.97 -4.08
N LYS A 439 20.37 4.94 -3.17
CA LYS A 439 21.22 5.03 -1.96
C LYS A 439 21.02 3.84 -1.02
N ILE A 440 19.79 3.32 -0.87
CA ILE A 440 19.53 2.09 -0.09
C ILE A 440 20.25 0.91 -0.72
N VAL A 441 20.12 0.72 -2.06
CA VAL A 441 20.85 -0.33 -2.79
C VAL A 441 22.34 -0.18 -2.61
N GLY A 442 22.88 1.05 -2.71
CA GLY A 442 24.30 1.34 -2.48
C GLY A 442 24.78 0.95 -1.08
N LYS A 443 23.99 1.28 -0.04
CA LYS A 443 24.27 0.89 1.35
C LYS A 443 24.32 -0.63 1.51
N VAL A 444 23.35 -1.34 0.89
CA VAL A 444 23.30 -2.80 0.90
C VAL A 444 24.52 -3.40 0.19
N LEU A 445 24.81 -2.97 -1.04
CA LEU A 445 25.96 -3.46 -1.81
C LEU A 445 27.32 -3.16 -1.14
N GLY A 446 27.37 -2.15 -0.27
CA GLY A 446 28.57 -1.82 0.51
C GLY A 446 28.74 -2.67 1.77
N LYS A 447 27.65 -3.23 2.33
CA LYS A 447 27.68 -4.02 3.58
C LYS A 447 27.50 -5.52 3.35
N LEU A 448 26.79 -5.92 2.30
CA LEU A 448 26.43 -7.31 2.05
C LEU A 448 27.64 -8.10 1.55
N PRO A 449 28.04 -9.19 2.22
CA PRO A 449 29.05 -10.12 1.70
C PRO A 449 28.66 -10.64 0.30
N VAL A 450 29.65 -10.82 -0.57
CA VAL A 450 29.44 -11.20 -1.99
C VAL A 450 28.77 -12.57 -2.17
N ASP A 451 28.86 -13.42 -1.15
CA ASP A 451 28.27 -14.75 -1.14
C ASP A 451 26.81 -14.77 -0.68
N ILE A 452 26.28 -13.66 -0.17
CA ILE A 452 24.86 -13.56 0.22
C ILE A 452 24.05 -13.07 -0.97
N PRO A 453 23.06 -13.86 -1.45
CA PRO A 453 22.14 -13.44 -2.50
C PRO A 453 21.31 -12.23 -2.08
N LEU A 454 21.10 -11.31 -3.05
CA LEU A 454 20.25 -10.16 -2.95
C LEU A 454 19.19 -10.24 -4.06
N ILE A 455 17.93 -10.07 -3.69
CA ILE A 455 16.81 -9.85 -4.59
C ILE A 455 16.25 -8.46 -4.30
N VAL A 456 16.09 -7.64 -5.34
CA VAL A 456 15.38 -6.35 -5.29
C VAL A 456 14.25 -6.43 -6.30
N LEU A 457 13.02 -6.22 -5.85
CA LEU A 457 11.85 -6.33 -6.72
C LEU A 457 10.80 -5.27 -6.39
N SER A 458 9.91 -5.02 -7.34
CA SER A 458 8.60 -4.40 -7.13
C SER A 458 7.49 -5.41 -7.41
N ASP A 459 6.29 -5.08 -7.03
CA ASP A 459 5.09 -5.87 -7.31
C ASP A 459 4.43 -5.49 -8.63
N HIS A 460 4.56 -4.25 -9.04
CA HIS A 460 4.12 -3.66 -10.33
C HIS A 460 4.97 -2.43 -10.69
N GLY A 461 4.77 -1.90 -11.87
CA GLY A 461 5.21 -0.59 -12.32
C GLY A 461 4.12 0.46 -12.17
N PHE A 462 4.16 1.55 -12.97
CA PHE A 462 3.25 2.68 -12.84
C PHE A 462 2.91 3.30 -14.20
N ALA A 463 1.75 3.96 -14.30
CA ALA A 463 1.28 4.67 -15.49
C ALA A 463 0.57 5.97 -15.10
N PRO A 464 0.45 6.98 -16.01
CA PRO A 464 -0.44 8.12 -15.77
C PRO A 464 -1.89 7.67 -15.71
N LEU A 465 -2.68 8.28 -14.85
CA LEU A 465 -4.14 8.16 -14.82
C LEU A 465 -4.74 9.46 -15.35
N ARG A 466 -4.76 9.60 -16.69
CA ARG A 466 -5.30 10.82 -17.32
C ARG A 466 -6.82 10.78 -17.46
N ARG A 467 -7.37 9.60 -17.75
CA ARG A 467 -8.81 9.38 -17.97
C ARG A 467 -9.32 8.19 -17.16
N LYS A 468 -10.53 8.29 -16.66
CA LYS A 468 -11.17 7.29 -15.81
C LYS A 468 -12.33 6.63 -16.55
N VAL A 469 -12.50 5.32 -16.36
CA VAL A 469 -13.56 4.52 -16.96
C VAL A 469 -14.49 3.99 -15.87
N ASN A 470 -15.76 4.35 -15.90
CA ASN A 470 -16.77 3.77 -15.02
C ASN A 470 -17.35 2.51 -15.67
N LEU A 471 -17.01 1.36 -15.10
CA LEU A 471 -17.39 0.06 -15.65
C LEU A 471 -18.90 -0.22 -15.50
N ASN A 472 -19.53 0.26 -14.40
CA ASN A 472 -20.98 0.10 -14.20
C ASN A 472 -21.78 0.99 -15.16
N ALA A 473 -21.32 2.21 -15.45
CA ALA A 473 -21.95 3.05 -16.47
C ALA A 473 -21.91 2.38 -17.85
N LEU A 474 -20.79 1.75 -18.21
CA LEU A 474 -20.66 1.02 -19.47
C LEU A 474 -21.59 -0.20 -19.50
N LEU A 475 -21.65 -1.00 -18.43
CA LEU A 475 -22.56 -2.14 -18.34
C LEU A 475 -24.03 -1.71 -18.40
N TYR A 476 -24.38 -0.59 -17.77
CA TYR A 476 -25.73 -0.03 -17.79
C TYR A 476 -26.12 0.41 -19.20
N GLN A 477 -25.29 1.20 -19.87
CA GLN A 477 -25.56 1.65 -21.24
C GLN A 477 -25.71 0.47 -22.21
N GLN A 478 -24.97 -0.62 -22.00
CA GLN A 478 -25.02 -1.82 -22.86
C GLN A 478 -26.08 -2.84 -22.42
N GLY A 479 -26.85 -2.53 -21.37
CA GLY A 479 -27.97 -3.31 -20.91
C GLY A 479 -27.65 -4.57 -20.12
N PHE A 480 -26.41 -4.74 -19.66
CA PHE A 480 -25.99 -5.81 -18.75
C PHE A 480 -26.32 -5.48 -17.29
N LEU A 481 -26.32 -4.21 -16.90
CA LEU A 481 -26.76 -3.69 -15.61
C LEU A 481 -28.08 -2.94 -15.81
N LYS A 482 -29.01 -3.06 -14.88
CA LYS A 482 -30.33 -2.44 -14.92
C LYS A 482 -30.58 -1.64 -13.65
N SER A 483 -31.42 -0.60 -13.75
CA SER A 483 -31.92 0.23 -12.65
C SER A 483 -33.44 0.16 -12.57
N HIS A 484 -34.00 0.37 -11.37
CA HIS A 484 -35.47 0.49 -11.20
C HIS A 484 -36.07 1.80 -11.75
N GLY A 485 -35.23 2.76 -12.09
CA GLY A 485 -35.60 4.06 -12.67
C GLY A 485 -34.36 4.70 -13.24
N GLU A 486 -34.33 6.04 -13.30
CA GLU A 486 -33.09 6.75 -13.60
C GLU A 486 -32.08 6.49 -12.48
N PRO A 487 -30.80 6.15 -12.79
CA PRO A 487 -29.80 5.88 -11.78
C PRO A 487 -29.53 7.10 -10.90
N ASP A 488 -29.40 6.88 -9.61
CA ASP A 488 -28.81 7.87 -8.71
C ASP A 488 -27.28 7.81 -8.81
N TYR A 489 -26.69 8.72 -9.55
CA TYR A 489 -25.25 8.80 -9.77
C TYR A 489 -24.45 9.26 -8.53
N SER A 490 -25.14 9.74 -7.49
CA SER A 490 -24.51 10.08 -6.19
C SER A 490 -24.41 8.89 -5.24
N ASP A 491 -25.14 7.80 -5.51
CA ASP A 491 -25.17 6.59 -4.69
C ASP A 491 -23.94 5.71 -4.97
N SER A 492 -22.94 5.82 -4.11
CA SER A 492 -21.73 4.99 -4.20
C SER A 492 -21.99 3.50 -3.98
N THR A 493 -23.14 3.13 -3.39
CA THR A 493 -23.55 1.76 -3.08
C THR A 493 -24.72 1.28 -3.94
N PHE A 494 -24.88 1.83 -5.13
CA PHE A 494 -25.99 1.62 -6.05
C PHE A 494 -26.44 0.15 -6.17
N LEU A 495 -25.50 -0.80 -6.19
CA LEU A 495 -25.84 -2.24 -6.26
C LEU A 495 -26.53 -2.76 -5.00
N ALA A 496 -26.16 -2.26 -3.83
CA ALA A 496 -26.64 -2.76 -2.52
C ALA A 496 -27.79 -1.93 -1.95
N SER A 497 -27.97 -0.69 -2.38
CA SER A 497 -28.98 0.26 -1.87
C SER A 497 -30.42 -0.08 -2.29
N GLY A 498 -30.59 -0.95 -3.29
CA GLY A 498 -31.90 -1.25 -3.90
C GLY A 498 -32.23 -0.40 -5.13
N ASN A 499 -31.31 0.46 -5.59
CA ASN A 499 -31.49 1.24 -6.82
C ASN A 499 -31.25 0.39 -8.08
N ALA A 500 -30.34 -0.61 -8.00
CA ALA A 500 -30.14 -1.56 -9.09
C ALA A 500 -31.29 -2.58 -9.18
N ASN A 501 -31.79 -2.82 -10.39
CA ASN A 501 -32.72 -3.92 -10.67
C ASN A 501 -31.93 -5.22 -10.87
N LEU A 502 -31.63 -5.90 -9.77
CA LEU A 502 -30.82 -7.12 -9.78
C LEU A 502 -31.53 -8.30 -10.46
N ASP A 503 -32.87 -8.31 -10.51
CA ASP A 503 -33.65 -9.37 -11.14
C ASP A 503 -33.58 -9.32 -12.68
N GLU A 504 -33.07 -8.23 -13.26
CA GLU A 504 -32.80 -8.07 -14.69
C GLU A 504 -31.32 -7.83 -15.02
N THR A 505 -30.47 -7.72 -14.02
CA THR A 505 -29.03 -7.46 -14.16
C THR A 505 -28.26 -8.75 -14.41
N LYS A 506 -27.50 -8.82 -15.51
CA LYS A 506 -26.65 -9.98 -15.87
C LYS A 506 -25.24 -9.87 -15.32
N ALA A 507 -24.70 -8.66 -15.19
CA ALA A 507 -23.35 -8.43 -14.72
C ALA A 507 -23.21 -7.06 -14.06
N TYR A 508 -22.25 -6.95 -13.15
CA TYR A 508 -21.93 -5.73 -12.42
C TYR A 508 -20.42 -5.65 -12.14
N ALA A 509 -19.89 -4.44 -11.94
CA ALA A 509 -18.52 -4.20 -11.52
C ALA A 509 -18.47 -3.82 -10.03
N MET A 510 -17.49 -4.33 -9.34
CA MET A 510 -17.19 -4.00 -7.94
C MET A 510 -15.70 -4.24 -7.64
N GLY A 511 -15.17 -3.53 -6.65
CA GLY A 511 -13.73 -3.40 -6.49
C GLY A 511 -13.21 -2.37 -7.49
N LEU A 512 -11.91 -2.40 -7.81
CA LEU A 512 -11.35 -1.39 -8.71
C LEU A 512 -11.50 -1.78 -10.18
N ASN A 513 -11.28 -3.05 -10.54
CA ASN A 513 -11.35 -3.52 -11.94
C ASN A 513 -11.99 -4.90 -12.12
N GLY A 514 -12.66 -5.40 -11.08
CA GLY A 514 -13.37 -6.68 -11.11
C GLY A 514 -14.77 -6.54 -11.71
N MET A 515 -15.16 -7.50 -12.56
CA MET A 515 -16.54 -7.68 -13.01
C MET A 515 -17.05 -9.06 -12.65
N TYR A 516 -18.28 -9.10 -12.19
CA TYR A 516 -18.96 -10.31 -11.73
C TYR A 516 -20.23 -10.53 -12.55
N LEU A 517 -20.48 -11.77 -12.91
CA LEU A 517 -21.78 -12.17 -13.41
C LEU A 517 -22.75 -12.29 -12.24
N ASN A 518 -23.98 -11.89 -12.45
CA ASN A 518 -25.07 -12.15 -11.52
C ASN A 518 -25.56 -13.60 -11.72
N LEU A 519 -24.72 -14.55 -11.22
CA LEU A 519 -24.81 -15.98 -11.54
C LEU A 519 -25.78 -16.68 -10.61
N LYS A 520 -26.72 -17.44 -11.18
CA LYS A 520 -27.69 -18.23 -10.43
C LYS A 520 -27.00 -19.26 -9.54
N GLY A 521 -27.39 -19.29 -8.27
CA GLY A 521 -26.81 -20.17 -7.26
C GLY A 521 -25.52 -19.66 -6.59
N ARG A 522 -24.97 -18.53 -7.04
CA ARG A 522 -23.85 -17.83 -6.41
C ARG A 522 -24.31 -16.52 -5.77
N GLU A 523 -24.87 -15.62 -6.57
CA GLU A 523 -25.49 -14.38 -6.10
C GLU A 523 -26.92 -14.61 -5.59
N SER A 524 -27.35 -13.81 -4.60
CA SER A 524 -28.71 -13.92 -4.02
C SER A 524 -29.83 -13.70 -5.05
N ASN A 525 -29.62 -12.74 -5.97
CA ASN A 525 -30.55 -12.42 -7.06
C ASN A 525 -29.99 -12.88 -8.41
N GLY A 526 -29.19 -13.94 -8.44
CA GLY A 526 -28.54 -14.42 -9.65
C GLY A 526 -29.52 -14.89 -10.72
N ILE A 527 -29.38 -14.35 -11.95
CA ILE A 527 -30.25 -14.67 -13.10
C ILE A 527 -29.55 -15.40 -14.23
N VAL A 528 -28.22 -15.28 -14.33
CA VAL A 528 -27.45 -15.93 -15.38
C VAL A 528 -27.34 -17.42 -15.06
N GLU A 529 -27.89 -18.27 -15.91
CA GLU A 529 -27.77 -19.72 -15.75
C GLU A 529 -26.32 -20.17 -15.95
N PRO A 530 -25.82 -21.18 -15.19
CA PRO A 530 -24.45 -21.68 -15.36
C PRO A 530 -24.08 -22.06 -16.79
N GLY A 531 -25.04 -22.59 -17.57
CA GLY A 531 -24.84 -22.95 -18.97
C GLY A 531 -24.69 -21.76 -19.92
N GLU A 532 -25.11 -20.56 -19.52
CA GLU A 532 -24.99 -19.32 -20.28
C GLU A 532 -23.77 -18.49 -19.89
N LYS A 533 -23.11 -18.84 -18.75
CA LYS A 533 -21.99 -18.11 -18.17
C LYS A 533 -20.95 -17.71 -19.21
N ARG A 534 -20.46 -18.67 -19.98
CA ARG A 534 -19.39 -18.43 -20.97
C ARG A 534 -19.82 -17.47 -22.05
N LYS A 535 -21.03 -17.59 -22.56
CA LYS A 535 -21.56 -16.68 -23.58
C LYS A 535 -21.61 -15.24 -23.07
N VAL A 536 -22.14 -15.04 -21.86
CA VAL A 536 -22.24 -13.69 -21.26
C VAL A 536 -20.85 -13.10 -21.03
N ILE A 537 -19.86 -13.91 -20.59
CA ILE A 537 -18.46 -13.51 -20.46
C ILE A 537 -17.91 -13.05 -21.82
N ASP A 538 -18.09 -13.83 -22.87
CA ASP A 538 -17.53 -13.52 -24.21
C ASP A 538 -18.22 -12.29 -24.80
N ASP A 539 -19.53 -12.11 -24.63
CA ASP A 539 -20.29 -10.92 -25.05
C ASP A 539 -19.77 -9.65 -24.36
N ILE A 540 -19.57 -9.69 -23.00
CA ILE A 540 -19.02 -8.57 -22.25
C ILE A 540 -17.57 -8.29 -22.65
N LYS A 541 -16.73 -9.30 -22.81
CA LYS A 541 -15.35 -9.15 -23.26
C LYS A 541 -15.26 -8.47 -24.62
N GLN A 542 -16.09 -8.89 -25.58
CA GLN A 542 -16.12 -8.28 -26.90
C GLN A 542 -16.58 -6.82 -26.83
N MET A 543 -17.62 -6.53 -26.05
CA MET A 543 -18.12 -5.18 -25.83
C MET A 543 -17.04 -4.28 -25.25
N LEU A 544 -16.36 -4.70 -24.17
CA LEU A 544 -15.28 -3.96 -23.53
C LEU A 544 -14.12 -3.65 -24.49
N LEU A 545 -13.64 -4.65 -25.24
CA LEU A 545 -12.53 -4.49 -26.16
C LEU A 545 -12.88 -3.67 -27.42
N SER A 546 -14.15 -3.55 -27.77
CA SER A 546 -14.60 -2.75 -28.92
C SER A 546 -14.97 -1.31 -28.57
N TYR A 547 -15.15 -1.00 -27.29
CA TYR A 547 -15.55 0.34 -26.86
C TYR A 547 -14.48 1.38 -27.18
N LYS A 548 -14.94 2.54 -27.67
CA LYS A 548 -14.10 3.70 -28.01
C LYS A 548 -14.46 4.86 -27.12
N ASP A 549 -13.46 5.50 -26.55
CA ASP A 549 -13.62 6.78 -25.88
C ASP A 549 -14.06 7.84 -26.90
N PRO A 550 -15.24 8.46 -26.72
CA PRO A 550 -15.78 9.41 -27.68
C PRO A 550 -14.90 10.64 -27.91
N GLN A 551 -14.11 11.03 -26.90
CA GLN A 551 -13.28 12.22 -26.96
C GLN A 551 -11.95 11.96 -27.71
N THR A 552 -11.34 10.79 -27.51
CA THR A 552 -10.01 10.48 -28.05
C THR A 552 -10.04 9.53 -29.24
N GLY A 553 -11.13 8.79 -29.43
CA GLY A 553 -11.27 7.71 -30.41
C GLY A 553 -10.44 6.45 -30.06
N GLN A 554 -9.74 6.44 -28.93
CA GLN A 554 -8.91 5.31 -28.48
C GLN A 554 -9.76 4.28 -27.73
N ASN A 555 -9.23 3.04 -27.62
CA ASN A 555 -9.81 2.05 -26.73
C ASN A 555 -9.30 2.30 -25.31
N PRO A 556 -10.18 2.54 -24.31
CA PRO A 556 -9.73 2.66 -22.93
C PRO A 556 -9.34 1.31 -22.31
N ILE A 557 -9.84 0.19 -22.85
CA ILE A 557 -9.60 -1.15 -22.31
C ILE A 557 -8.71 -1.93 -23.28
N GLY A 558 -7.56 -2.37 -22.78
CA GLY A 558 -6.54 -3.10 -23.56
C GLY A 558 -6.62 -4.61 -23.41
N LYS A 559 -7.04 -5.09 -22.24
CA LYS A 559 -7.09 -6.52 -21.93
C LYS A 559 -8.27 -6.85 -21.02
N VAL A 560 -8.84 -8.01 -21.23
CA VAL A 560 -9.85 -8.60 -20.32
C VAL A 560 -9.39 -10.01 -19.98
N THR A 561 -9.00 -10.21 -18.72
CA THR A 561 -8.62 -11.51 -18.18
C THR A 561 -9.88 -12.25 -17.73
N ILE A 562 -10.08 -13.47 -18.21
CA ILE A 562 -11.16 -14.35 -17.75
C ILE A 562 -10.58 -15.22 -16.64
N SER A 563 -11.11 -15.06 -15.41
CA SER A 563 -10.49 -15.70 -14.24
C SER A 563 -10.43 -17.23 -14.33
N GLU A 564 -11.45 -17.88 -14.87
CA GLU A 564 -11.49 -19.34 -15.02
C GLU A 564 -10.50 -19.90 -16.05
N ASP A 565 -10.07 -19.08 -17.03
CA ASP A 565 -9.06 -19.46 -18.03
C ASP A 565 -7.64 -19.32 -17.46
N ASP A 566 -7.40 -18.25 -16.68
CA ASP A 566 -6.06 -17.84 -16.26
C ASP A 566 -5.66 -18.32 -14.86
N TYR A 567 -6.63 -18.53 -13.95
CA TYR A 567 -6.39 -18.87 -12.56
C TYR A 567 -6.92 -20.26 -12.19
N LYS A 568 -6.25 -20.90 -11.23
CA LYS A 568 -6.62 -22.22 -10.73
C LYS A 568 -6.50 -22.27 -9.24
N GLY A 569 -7.60 -22.48 -8.55
CA GLY A 569 -7.58 -22.56 -7.10
C GLY A 569 -8.96 -22.67 -6.48
N LYS A 570 -8.95 -22.97 -5.20
CA LYS A 570 -10.14 -23.23 -4.39
C LYS A 570 -11.07 -22.01 -4.29
N TYR A 571 -10.50 -20.79 -4.41
CA TYR A 571 -11.19 -19.53 -4.21
C TYR A 571 -11.57 -18.84 -5.52
N LEU A 572 -11.55 -19.56 -6.66
CA LEU A 572 -11.88 -18.98 -7.96
C LEU A 572 -13.28 -18.35 -7.99
N ASN A 573 -14.27 -18.98 -7.36
CA ASN A 573 -15.65 -18.49 -7.32
C ASN A 573 -15.86 -17.29 -6.39
N ASP A 574 -14.92 -16.98 -5.51
CA ASP A 574 -14.97 -15.82 -4.63
C ASP A 574 -14.51 -14.54 -5.36
N GLY A 575 -13.74 -14.72 -6.44
CA GLY A 575 -13.19 -13.65 -7.25
C GLY A 575 -14.13 -13.19 -8.38
N PRO A 576 -13.70 -12.14 -9.12
CA PRO A 576 -14.41 -11.65 -10.30
C PRO A 576 -14.33 -12.68 -11.45
N ASP A 577 -15.38 -12.74 -12.27
CA ASP A 577 -15.38 -13.56 -13.49
C ASP A 577 -14.47 -12.96 -14.56
N LEU A 578 -14.40 -11.63 -14.63
CA LEU A 578 -13.59 -10.85 -15.54
C LEU A 578 -12.77 -9.82 -14.77
N ILE A 579 -11.51 -9.62 -15.17
CA ILE A 579 -10.65 -8.57 -14.66
C ILE A 579 -10.30 -7.65 -15.82
N VAL A 580 -10.65 -6.37 -15.68
CA VAL A 580 -10.51 -5.38 -16.74
C VAL A 580 -9.17 -4.69 -16.63
N GLY A 581 -8.34 -4.80 -17.65
CA GLY A 581 -7.07 -4.10 -17.79
C GLY A 581 -7.20 -2.91 -18.74
N CYS A 582 -7.17 -1.69 -18.19
CA CYS A 582 -7.17 -0.47 -18.98
C CYS A 582 -5.87 -0.31 -19.79
N ASN A 583 -5.93 0.44 -20.87
CA ASN A 583 -4.77 0.88 -21.63
C ASN A 583 -4.02 2.01 -20.89
N TYR A 584 -2.77 2.22 -21.30
CA TYR A 584 -1.93 3.30 -20.79
C TYR A 584 -2.66 4.65 -20.83
N SER A 585 -2.57 5.42 -19.77
CA SER A 585 -3.28 6.68 -19.53
C SER A 585 -4.77 6.56 -19.17
N TYR A 586 -5.34 5.38 -19.19
CA TYR A 586 -6.67 5.09 -18.68
C TYR A 586 -6.59 4.27 -17.38
N GLY A 587 -7.58 4.40 -16.54
CA GLY A 587 -7.78 3.56 -15.34
C GLY A 587 -9.24 3.48 -14.98
N VAL A 588 -9.60 2.59 -14.06
CA VAL A 588 -10.98 2.45 -13.61
C VAL A 588 -11.35 3.59 -12.66
N ASP A 589 -12.56 4.12 -12.80
CA ASP A 589 -13.09 5.11 -11.87
C ASP A 589 -13.41 4.46 -10.52
N SER A 590 -12.77 4.97 -9.46
CA SER A 590 -12.97 4.49 -8.09
C SER A 590 -14.38 4.73 -7.53
N SER A 591 -15.22 5.55 -8.16
CA SER A 591 -16.63 5.70 -7.77
C SER A 591 -17.42 4.39 -7.92
N GLY A 592 -17.02 3.51 -8.86
CA GLY A 592 -17.56 2.17 -9.01
C GLY A 592 -17.05 1.13 -8.02
N ALA A 593 -16.05 1.45 -7.20
CA ALA A 593 -15.39 0.48 -6.31
C ALA A 593 -16.35 -0.13 -5.27
N MET A 594 -17.27 0.66 -4.77
CA MET A 594 -18.33 0.23 -3.83
C MET A 594 -19.62 -0.26 -4.52
N GLY A 595 -19.60 -0.39 -5.84
CA GLY A 595 -20.76 -0.79 -6.63
C GLY A 595 -21.58 0.39 -7.19
N GLY A 596 -21.08 1.62 -7.09
CA GLY A 596 -21.70 2.81 -7.63
C GLY A 596 -21.69 2.85 -9.17
N ILE A 597 -22.53 3.71 -9.73
CA ILE A 597 -22.60 3.97 -11.16
C ILE A 597 -22.23 5.43 -11.44
N GLY A 598 -21.42 5.69 -12.46
CA GLY A 598 -21.08 7.06 -12.87
C GLY A 598 -22.03 7.59 -13.95
N GLU A 599 -22.16 8.92 -14.01
CA GLU A 599 -22.94 9.58 -15.08
C GLU A 599 -22.27 9.41 -16.45
N GLU A 600 -20.94 9.50 -16.49
CA GLU A 600 -20.13 9.34 -17.70
C GLU A 600 -19.40 7.99 -17.70
N ILE A 601 -19.28 7.37 -18.86
CA ILE A 601 -18.48 6.15 -19.02
C ILE A 601 -16.99 6.46 -18.95
N VAL A 602 -16.54 7.53 -19.62
CA VAL A 602 -15.14 7.97 -19.61
C VAL A 602 -15.07 9.46 -19.34
N SER A 603 -14.32 9.84 -18.32
CA SER A 603 -14.10 11.23 -17.92
C SER A 603 -12.62 11.56 -17.73
N ASP A 604 -12.28 12.85 -17.78
CA ASP A 604 -10.94 13.32 -17.42
C ASP A 604 -10.67 13.14 -15.93
N ASN A 605 -9.45 12.79 -15.58
CA ASN A 605 -9.04 12.72 -14.19
C ASN A 605 -8.58 14.10 -13.69
N LEU A 606 -9.46 14.78 -12.97
CA LEU A 606 -9.21 16.09 -12.35
C LEU A 606 -8.84 15.98 -10.86
N ASN A 607 -8.44 14.79 -10.40
CA ASN A 607 -8.10 14.52 -8.99
C ASN A 607 -6.60 14.53 -8.74
N ARG A 608 -6.20 14.67 -7.48
CA ARG A 608 -4.81 14.56 -7.01
C ARG A 608 -4.22 13.14 -7.17
N TRP A 609 -5.02 12.12 -7.38
CA TRP A 609 -4.59 10.76 -7.67
C TRP A 609 -4.26 10.66 -9.16
N THR A 610 -3.04 11.01 -9.53
CA THR A 610 -2.65 11.30 -10.92
C THR A 610 -1.89 10.19 -11.63
N GLY A 611 -1.36 9.24 -10.88
CA GLY A 611 -0.76 8.01 -11.39
C GLY A 611 -1.47 6.78 -10.85
N ASP A 612 -1.46 5.69 -11.60
CA ASP A 612 -2.04 4.43 -11.17
C ASP A 612 -1.32 3.23 -11.80
N HIS A 613 -1.58 2.08 -11.23
CA HIS A 613 -1.06 0.79 -11.69
C HIS A 613 -2.16 -0.25 -11.94
N ILE A 614 -3.43 0.07 -11.58
CA ILE A 614 -4.58 -0.84 -11.70
C ILE A 614 -5.10 -0.84 -13.14
N ILE A 615 -4.24 -1.26 -14.05
CA ILE A 615 -4.46 -1.35 -15.49
C ILE A 615 -4.03 -2.73 -16.01
N ASP A 616 -3.84 -2.91 -17.32
CA ASP A 616 -3.26 -4.14 -17.87
C ASP A 616 -1.85 -4.39 -17.27
N PRO A 617 -1.62 -5.51 -16.57
CA PRO A 617 -0.30 -5.81 -15.99
C PRO A 617 0.85 -5.82 -16.99
N GLY A 618 0.57 -6.07 -18.26
CA GLY A 618 1.57 -5.99 -19.34
C GLY A 618 2.07 -4.58 -19.61
N GLN A 619 1.33 -3.55 -19.17
CA GLN A 619 1.69 -2.15 -19.33
C GLN A 619 2.32 -1.53 -18.08
N VAL A 620 2.30 -2.23 -16.97
CA VAL A 620 2.93 -1.83 -15.69
C VAL A 620 3.78 -2.98 -15.13
N PRO A 621 4.77 -3.50 -15.90
CA PRO A 621 5.61 -4.60 -15.44
C PRO A 621 6.39 -4.19 -14.19
N ALA A 622 6.63 -5.15 -13.32
CA ALA A 622 7.43 -5.00 -12.11
C ALA A 622 8.93 -5.08 -12.42
N VAL A 623 9.75 -4.60 -11.50
CA VAL A 623 11.21 -4.74 -11.53
C VAL A 623 11.64 -6.01 -10.79
N LEU A 624 12.62 -6.71 -11.35
CA LEU A 624 13.37 -7.77 -10.65
C LEU A 624 14.87 -7.63 -10.93
N MET A 625 15.64 -7.41 -9.88
CA MET A 625 17.10 -7.31 -9.90
C MET A 625 17.72 -8.25 -8.89
N THR A 626 18.84 -8.88 -9.24
CA THR A 626 19.57 -9.77 -8.35
C THR A 626 21.09 -9.54 -8.47
N ASN A 627 21.86 -9.88 -7.42
CA ASN A 627 23.33 -9.92 -7.49
C ASN A 627 23.88 -11.27 -8.01
N PHE A 628 23.01 -12.12 -8.57
CA PHE A 628 23.37 -13.40 -9.17
C PHE A 628 22.70 -13.53 -10.55
N LYS A 629 23.07 -14.57 -11.33
CA LYS A 629 22.46 -14.82 -12.63
C LYS A 629 21.16 -15.59 -12.51
N MET A 630 20.11 -15.06 -13.14
CA MET A 630 18.81 -15.72 -13.27
C MET A 630 18.75 -16.59 -14.54
N SER A 631 17.87 -17.58 -14.53
CA SER A 631 17.51 -18.33 -15.72
C SER A 631 16.71 -17.45 -16.69
N ASN A 632 17.11 -17.41 -17.95
CA ASN A 632 16.46 -16.60 -19.00
C ASN A 632 15.41 -17.38 -19.80
N LYS A 633 14.92 -18.52 -19.29
CA LYS A 633 13.99 -19.40 -20.02
C LYS A 633 12.61 -18.79 -20.26
N ARG A 634 12.19 -17.84 -19.43
CA ARG A 634 10.90 -17.13 -19.50
C ARG A 634 10.94 -15.82 -18.72
N VAL A 635 9.98 -14.95 -18.97
CA VAL A 635 9.73 -13.77 -18.12
C VAL A 635 9.20 -14.26 -16.75
N PRO A 636 9.80 -13.80 -15.63
CA PRO A 636 9.33 -14.17 -14.31
C PRO A 636 7.92 -13.62 -14.01
N MET A 637 7.18 -14.36 -13.18
CA MET A 637 5.93 -13.93 -12.59
C MET A 637 6.14 -13.66 -11.10
N ILE A 638 5.35 -12.78 -10.50
CA ILE A 638 5.50 -12.42 -9.08
C ILE A 638 5.42 -13.65 -8.14
N TRP A 639 4.58 -14.63 -8.44
CA TRP A 639 4.47 -15.88 -7.68
C TRP A 639 5.66 -16.84 -7.83
N ASP A 640 6.62 -16.56 -8.72
CA ASP A 640 7.87 -17.32 -8.84
C ASP A 640 8.85 -17.02 -7.70
N MET A 641 8.61 -15.94 -6.97
CA MET A 641 9.52 -15.48 -5.93
C MET A 641 9.51 -16.40 -4.70
N ALA A 642 8.33 -16.89 -4.26
CA ALA A 642 8.25 -17.83 -3.14
C ALA A 642 9.08 -19.11 -3.40
N PRO A 643 8.88 -19.86 -4.49
CA PRO A 643 9.71 -21.05 -4.77
C PRO A 643 11.18 -20.69 -5.01
N THR A 644 11.50 -19.51 -5.52
CA THR A 644 12.90 -19.04 -5.66
C THR A 644 13.56 -18.83 -4.31
N ILE A 645 12.89 -18.18 -3.38
CA ILE A 645 13.37 -17.95 -2.01
C ILE A 645 13.63 -19.28 -1.29
N LEU A 646 12.65 -20.21 -1.38
CA LEU A 646 12.77 -21.54 -0.82
C LEU A 646 13.96 -22.30 -1.43
N ASP A 647 14.10 -22.26 -2.74
CA ASP A 647 15.18 -22.94 -3.47
C ASP A 647 16.56 -22.39 -3.08
N ILE A 648 16.74 -21.06 -3.02
CA ILE A 648 17.99 -20.42 -2.57
C ILE A 648 18.38 -20.91 -1.15
N LEU A 649 17.42 -21.00 -0.23
CA LEU A 649 17.63 -21.37 1.16
C LEU A 649 17.61 -22.90 1.40
N GLY A 650 17.57 -23.70 0.34
CA GLY A 650 17.65 -25.17 0.40
C GLY A 650 16.39 -25.85 0.92
N VAL A 651 15.23 -25.21 0.80
CA VAL A 651 13.91 -25.77 1.15
C VAL A 651 13.19 -26.20 -0.12
N SER A 652 12.61 -27.41 -0.09
CA SER A 652 11.87 -27.94 -1.24
C SER A 652 10.61 -27.12 -1.51
N THR A 653 10.36 -26.80 -2.78
CA THR A 653 9.15 -26.12 -3.21
C THR A 653 7.93 -27.02 -3.03
N PRO A 654 6.88 -26.59 -2.32
CA PRO A 654 5.61 -27.30 -2.23
C PRO A 654 4.93 -27.50 -3.59
N THR A 655 4.21 -28.61 -3.74
CA THR A 655 3.59 -28.98 -5.03
C THR A 655 2.37 -28.14 -5.39
N ASP A 656 1.77 -27.47 -4.41
CA ASP A 656 0.62 -26.56 -4.58
C ASP A 656 1.04 -25.16 -5.04
N MET A 657 2.32 -24.81 -4.96
CA MET A 657 2.80 -23.54 -5.52
C MET A 657 2.73 -23.56 -7.06
N ARG A 658 2.10 -22.53 -7.63
CA ARG A 658 2.05 -22.30 -9.08
C ARG A 658 3.40 -21.84 -9.64
N GLY A 659 4.11 -21.07 -8.84
CA GLY A 659 5.40 -20.47 -9.19
C GLY A 659 6.49 -21.50 -9.43
N LYS A 660 7.53 -21.08 -10.18
CA LYS A 660 8.72 -21.88 -10.45
C LYS A 660 9.96 -21.06 -10.13
N SER A 661 10.97 -21.71 -9.54
CA SER A 661 12.24 -21.04 -9.24
C SER A 661 12.90 -20.45 -10.50
N ILE A 662 13.42 -19.22 -10.39
CA ILE A 662 14.12 -18.52 -11.49
C ILE A 662 15.61 -18.85 -11.53
N ILE A 663 16.12 -19.69 -10.64
CA ILE A 663 17.52 -20.14 -10.59
C ILE A 663 17.69 -21.57 -11.12
N SER A 664 16.63 -22.23 -11.50
CA SER A 664 16.63 -23.62 -11.99
C SER A 664 16.36 -23.74 -13.49
#